data_a49e8008ec1a9f64c5c148d0feaec08b
#
_entry.id   a49e8008ec1a9f64c5c148d0feaec08b
#
_cell.length_a   1.000
_cell.length_b   1.000
_cell.length_c   1.000
_cell.angle_alpha   90.00
_cell.angle_beta   90.00
_cell.angle_gamma   90.00
#
_symmetry.space_group_name_H-M   'P 1'
#
loop_
_entity.id
_entity.type
_entity.pdbx_description
1 polymer ?
#
loop_
_entity_poly.entity_id
_entity_poly.type
_entity_poly.pdbx_seq_one_letter_code
_entity_poly.pdbx_strand_id
1 'polypeptide(L)'
;MAKSVWTSDKIVAQLDSGAHWSGGNLTYSFPTNANWVAYGEKAGFSALNSAQQAAATSAIGMWDSLIAPKFTLTASDTADIKFANTTTSIGYAHAYFPGQSPTAGSVWLNPNYGANSGTNNLVDPQVGQWGYQAYVHEIGHALGLEHPGNYNGGSPTYQKHALFQQDSQQYTVMSYFTADKTGADWIASDGKRYYAQTPMLYDILTIQSIYGEDTETRDGNTTYGYNSTAGDAVFDFTQNLHPVICIYDSYGIDTLDLSGSSYACVINLDPGSFSNSDMMTSNISIAFGTWIEDAIGTAQNDILRGNAIDNVLSGLNGNDILIGGGGSDTLYGGEGNDTLDGGTGADTLLGGAGNDLYTVDDAGDVIIEGANGGSDTVQTALATYTLANNVENLTYIGTGSFIGYGSAQDNVLKGGASHDQLFGGNGNDTLLGGNGNDLLDGGSGTDILQGGLGNDTYVVDNASDTILESAKAGTDTVQTNLATFTLANNIENLVYIGTGSFDGIGNALVNTLTGGDQNDTLKGLAGNDILYGGGGDDVLDGGAGTDKMFGGAGDDTYVVDNARDIVTEGVNAGTDTILTTLRSYTLGAEVENLTFVGTGAIKANGNALDNVITGGAGNDTLSGYGGNDHLIGGDGKDILIGGAGADTLTGGAGADVFRFSALNDSNTLSYDTITDFNAAELDKIDLSQLDANAGARGNQAFSFIGAASFTGVAGQLSFSNGFLSADVNGDGASDFGVWILNVTSLTAAQFWL
;
A
#
# COMPACT_ATOMS: atom_id res chain seq x y z
N MET A 1 37.63 -15.17 26.91
CA MET A 1 37.13 -13.83 26.54
C MET A 1 37.17 -13.75 25.01
N ALA A 2 36.19 -13.14 24.40
CA ALA A 2 36.24 -12.88 22.96
C ALA A 2 37.43 -11.93 22.67
N LYS A 3 38.12 -12.16 21.59
CA LYS A 3 39.18 -11.26 21.11
C LYS A 3 38.55 -9.95 20.60
N SER A 4 39.30 -8.85 20.69
CA SER A 4 38.88 -7.59 20.10
C SER A 4 39.07 -7.63 18.57
N VAL A 5 38.12 -7.04 17.83
CA VAL A 5 38.30 -6.73 16.42
C VAL A 5 39.28 -5.56 16.32
N TRP A 6 40.28 -5.67 15.47
CA TRP A 6 41.20 -4.57 15.18
C TRP A 6 40.82 -3.84 13.89
N THR A 7 41.18 -2.59 13.79
CA THR A 7 41.10 -1.82 12.53
C THR A 7 42.13 -2.34 11.53
N SER A 8 41.87 -2.15 10.25
CA SER A 8 42.78 -2.54 9.18
C SER A 8 44.17 -1.95 9.35
N ASP A 9 44.29 -0.66 9.65
CA ASP A 9 45.62 0.02 9.88
C ASP A 9 46.42 -0.66 11.00
N LYS A 10 45.76 -1.08 12.06
CA LYS A 10 46.42 -1.75 13.17
C LYS A 10 46.88 -3.15 12.81
N ILE A 11 46.14 -3.86 11.99
CA ILE A 11 46.49 -5.19 11.48
C ILE A 11 47.66 -5.07 10.49
N VAL A 12 47.59 -4.12 9.55
CA VAL A 12 48.67 -3.82 8.61
C VAL A 12 49.98 -3.52 9.38
N ALA A 13 49.93 -2.64 10.36
CA ALA A 13 51.11 -2.32 11.19
C ALA A 13 51.64 -3.51 11.98
N GLN A 14 50.84 -4.53 12.28
CA GLN A 14 51.25 -5.75 12.95
C GLN A 14 51.87 -6.75 11.97
N LEU A 15 51.37 -6.81 10.73
CA LEU A 15 51.88 -7.73 9.70
C LEU A 15 53.14 -7.20 9.01
N ASP A 16 53.42 -5.91 9.07
CA ASP A 16 54.62 -5.30 8.49
C ASP A 16 55.81 -5.52 9.44
N SER A 17 56.81 -6.29 9.00
CA SER A 17 58.06 -6.51 9.75
C SER A 17 59.00 -5.29 9.80
N GLY A 18 58.75 -4.30 8.95
CA GLY A 18 59.65 -3.16 8.71
C GLY A 18 60.90 -3.50 7.89
N ALA A 19 61.04 -4.74 7.44
CA ALA A 19 62.13 -5.18 6.54
C ALA A 19 61.59 -5.31 5.11
N HIS A 20 62.04 -4.45 4.20
CA HIS A 20 61.52 -4.38 2.83
C HIS A 20 62.64 -4.38 1.81
N TRP A 21 62.34 -4.88 0.61
CA TRP A 21 63.23 -4.69 -0.54
C TRP A 21 63.22 -3.23 -0.99
N SER A 22 64.38 -2.66 -1.19
CA SER A 22 64.54 -1.28 -1.68
C SER A 22 64.91 -1.32 -3.16
N GLY A 23 64.06 -0.83 -4.05
CA GLY A 23 64.39 -0.73 -5.46
C GLY A 23 63.22 -1.20 -6.37
N GLY A 24 63.45 -1.28 -7.67
CA GLY A 24 62.44 -1.63 -8.66
C GLY A 24 62.01 -3.11 -8.65
N ASN A 25 61.94 -3.73 -9.83
CA ASN A 25 61.52 -5.11 -9.96
C ASN A 25 62.36 -6.10 -9.13
N LEU A 26 61.70 -7.14 -8.66
CA LEU A 26 62.31 -8.18 -7.83
C LEU A 26 62.75 -9.37 -8.66
N THR A 27 63.75 -10.10 -8.17
CA THR A 27 64.27 -11.30 -8.84
C THR A 27 64.08 -12.54 -7.94
N TYR A 28 63.77 -13.68 -8.56
CA TYR A 28 63.74 -14.94 -7.84
C TYR A 28 64.54 -16.02 -8.60
N SER A 29 65.01 -17.04 -7.86
CA SER A 29 65.81 -18.12 -8.42
C SER A 29 65.61 -19.45 -7.73
N PHE A 30 66.01 -20.53 -8.41
CA PHE A 30 66.07 -21.91 -7.90
C PHE A 30 67.54 -22.39 -7.91
N PRO A 31 68.32 -22.05 -6.86
CA PRO A 31 69.73 -22.40 -6.81
C PRO A 31 69.98 -23.90 -6.89
N THR A 32 70.98 -24.32 -7.65
CA THR A 32 71.40 -25.73 -7.81
C THR A 32 72.55 -26.12 -6.87
N ASN A 33 73.09 -25.13 -6.14
CA ASN A 33 74.14 -25.35 -5.17
C ASN A 33 73.98 -24.37 -3.97
N ALA A 34 74.68 -24.65 -2.86
CA ALA A 34 74.60 -23.88 -1.61
C ALA A 34 75.77 -22.89 -1.42
N ASN A 35 76.43 -22.40 -2.50
CA ASN A 35 77.59 -21.53 -2.36
C ASN A 35 77.24 -20.13 -1.80
N TRP A 36 76.03 -19.71 -1.96
CA TRP A 36 75.49 -18.43 -1.44
C TRP A 36 75.08 -18.49 0.03
N VAL A 37 75.05 -19.68 0.66
CA VAL A 37 74.68 -19.86 2.07
C VAL A 37 75.96 -20.04 2.92
N ALA A 38 76.06 -19.25 3.99
CA ALA A 38 77.24 -19.29 4.85
C ALA A 38 77.13 -20.38 5.96
N TYR A 39 75.96 -20.59 6.56
CA TYR A 39 75.72 -21.44 7.73
C TYR A 39 74.36 -22.13 7.71
N GLY A 40 74.08 -22.97 8.68
CA GLY A 40 72.79 -23.56 8.98
C GLY A 40 72.33 -24.51 7.91
N GLU A 41 71.39 -24.07 7.08
CA GLU A 41 70.69 -24.84 6.03
C GLU A 41 71.63 -25.47 5.01
N LYS A 42 72.80 -24.94 4.85
CA LYS A 42 73.80 -25.43 3.88
C LYS A 42 74.08 -26.91 3.97
N ALA A 43 74.14 -27.43 5.22
CA ALA A 43 74.49 -28.85 5.45
C ALA A 43 73.40 -29.83 4.94
N GLY A 44 72.14 -29.39 4.89
CA GLY A 44 71.01 -30.16 4.41
C GLY A 44 70.51 -29.79 3.03
N PHE A 45 71.21 -28.95 2.33
CA PHE A 45 70.75 -28.38 1.04
C PHE A 45 70.46 -29.44 -0.02
N SER A 46 69.33 -29.25 -0.71
CA SER A 46 69.11 -29.84 -2.05
C SER A 46 68.27 -28.86 -2.91
N ALA A 47 68.48 -28.89 -4.20
CA ALA A 47 67.76 -28.10 -5.14
C ALA A 47 66.25 -28.52 -5.17
N LEU A 48 65.35 -27.59 -5.55
CA LEU A 48 63.98 -27.89 -5.77
C LEU A 48 63.82 -28.82 -6.99
N ASN A 49 62.88 -29.78 -6.92
CA ASN A 49 62.46 -30.56 -8.06
C ASN A 49 61.50 -29.72 -8.97
N SER A 50 61.08 -30.24 -10.10
CA SER A 50 60.23 -29.53 -11.07
C SER A 50 58.85 -29.18 -10.52
N ALA A 51 58.21 -30.05 -9.72
CA ALA A 51 56.91 -29.79 -9.10
C ALA A 51 57.01 -28.64 -8.08
N GLN A 52 58.07 -28.64 -7.27
CA GLN A 52 58.37 -27.57 -6.32
C GLN A 52 58.64 -26.23 -7.02
N GLN A 53 59.39 -26.25 -8.12
CA GLN A 53 59.66 -25.03 -8.92
C GLN A 53 58.38 -24.48 -9.54
N ALA A 54 57.52 -25.37 -10.07
CA ALA A 54 56.22 -24.95 -10.63
C ALA A 54 55.31 -24.30 -9.56
N ALA A 55 55.22 -24.92 -8.35
CA ALA A 55 54.45 -24.38 -7.25
C ALA A 55 54.98 -23.03 -6.74
N ALA A 56 56.32 -22.91 -6.60
CA ALA A 56 56.95 -21.65 -6.22
C ALA A 56 56.73 -20.56 -7.26
N THR A 57 56.79 -20.88 -8.56
CA THR A 57 56.50 -19.91 -9.64
C THR A 57 55.05 -19.49 -9.64
N SER A 58 54.11 -20.42 -9.46
CA SER A 58 52.69 -20.13 -9.34
C SER A 58 52.41 -19.23 -8.09
N ALA A 59 52.98 -19.58 -6.94
CA ALA A 59 52.80 -18.76 -5.71
C ALA A 59 53.44 -17.37 -5.81
N ILE A 60 54.59 -17.22 -6.48
CA ILE A 60 55.17 -15.92 -6.82
C ILE A 60 54.21 -15.12 -7.71
N GLY A 61 53.57 -15.74 -8.71
CA GLY A 61 52.60 -15.10 -9.60
C GLY A 61 51.42 -14.47 -8.82
N MET A 62 50.99 -15.12 -7.76
CA MET A 62 49.93 -14.59 -6.91
C MET A 62 50.36 -13.30 -6.17
N TRP A 63 51.64 -13.17 -5.79
CA TRP A 63 52.16 -11.95 -5.17
C TRP A 63 52.53 -10.90 -6.24
N ASP A 64 53.02 -11.32 -7.43
CA ASP A 64 53.40 -10.45 -8.55
C ASP A 64 52.21 -9.61 -9.04
N SER A 65 51.01 -10.18 -9.02
CA SER A 65 49.78 -9.51 -9.46
C SER A 65 49.23 -8.50 -8.46
N LEU A 66 49.86 -8.31 -7.30
CA LEU A 66 49.33 -7.45 -6.22
C LEU A 66 50.10 -6.16 -6.07
N ILE A 67 51.38 -6.13 -6.49
CA ILE A 67 52.31 -5.06 -6.19
C ILE A 67 53.00 -4.46 -7.42
N ALA A 68 53.36 -3.21 -7.34
CA ALA A 68 54.01 -2.50 -8.44
C ALA A 68 55.35 -3.11 -8.91
N PRO A 69 56.26 -3.58 -8.01
CA PRO A 69 57.47 -4.32 -8.45
C PRO A 69 57.12 -5.69 -9.09
N LYS A 70 57.62 -5.96 -10.27
CA LYS A 70 57.40 -7.23 -10.99
C LYS A 70 58.53 -8.23 -10.71
N PHE A 71 58.17 -9.53 -10.68
CA PHE A 71 59.11 -10.61 -10.39
C PHE A 71 59.69 -11.19 -11.66
N THR A 72 61.01 -11.37 -11.70
CA THR A 72 61.71 -12.00 -12.82
C THR A 72 62.50 -13.20 -12.36
N LEU A 73 62.28 -14.34 -13.00
CA LEU A 73 63.09 -15.56 -12.80
C LEU A 73 64.49 -15.35 -13.34
N THR A 74 65.50 -15.62 -12.48
CA THR A 74 66.92 -15.53 -12.90
C THR A 74 67.67 -16.78 -12.47
N ALA A 75 68.80 -17.09 -13.13
CA ALA A 75 69.69 -18.14 -12.69
C ALA A 75 70.73 -17.69 -11.65
N SER A 76 70.62 -16.43 -11.16
CA SER A 76 71.58 -15.83 -10.27
C SER A 76 71.47 -16.33 -8.82
N ASP A 77 72.54 -16.64 -8.19
CA ASP A 77 72.61 -16.90 -6.74
C ASP A 77 72.45 -15.60 -5.90
N THR A 78 72.41 -14.45 -6.55
CA THR A 78 72.17 -13.13 -5.95
C THR A 78 70.73 -12.63 -6.14
N ALA A 79 69.82 -13.45 -6.59
CA ALA A 79 68.42 -13.12 -6.65
C ALA A 79 67.89 -12.66 -5.28
N ASP A 80 66.88 -11.79 -5.27
CA ASP A 80 66.23 -11.26 -4.05
C ASP A 80 65.57 -12.43 -3.31
N ILE A 81 64.79 -13.26 -3.95
CA ILE A 81 64.16 -14.46 -3.37
C ILE A 81 64.79 -15.73 -3.92
N LYS A 82 65.20 -16.61 -3.02
CA LYS A 82 65.85 -17.87 -3.38
C LYS A 82 65.17 -19.05 -2.73
N PHE A 83 64.79 -20.05 -3.51
CA PHE A 83 64.11 -21.25 -3.01
C PHE A 83 65.04 -22.44 -2.98
N ALA A 84 65.10 -23.14 -1.83
CA ALA A 84 65.88 -24.33 -1.67
C ALA A 84 65.23 -25.31 -0.65
N ASN A 85 65.60 -26.58 -0.75
CA ASN A 85 65.31 -27.56 0.26
C ASN A 85 66.44 -27.61 1.31
N THR A 86 66.07 -27.95 2.57
CA THR A 86 67.05 -28.34 3.59
C THR A 86 66.51 -29.45 4.47
N THR A 87 67.39 -30.36 4.87
CA THR A 87 67.11 -31.43 5.84
C THR A 87 67.66 -31.09 7.25
N THR A 88 68.24 -29.91 7.45
CA THR A 88 68.60 -29.41 8.79
C THR A 88 67.36 -29.16 9.62
N SER A 89 67.50 -28.98 10.93
CA SER A 89 66.43 -28.94 11.92
C SER A 89 65.45 -27.76 11.72
N ILE A 90 64.68 -27.83 10.64
CA ILE A 90 63.50 -26.96 10.40
C ILE A 90 62.21 -27.78 10.54
N GLY A 91 61.13 -27.17 10.97
CA GLY A 91 59.82 -27.83 11.12
C GLY A 91 59.30 -28.29 9.73
N TYR A 92 58.68 -27.44 9.03
CA TYR A 92 58.17 -27.68 7.68
C TYR A 92 58.79 -26.76 6.63
N ALA A 93 58.80 -25.45 6.87
CA ALA A 93 59.42 -24.44 6.05
C ALA A 93 59.80 -23.22 6.92
N HIS A 94 60.62 -22.33 6.40
CA HIS A 94 60.83 -20.97 6.90
C HIS A 94 61.42 -20.08 5.81
N ALA A 95 61.21 -18.77 5.99
CA ALA A 95 61.87 -17.76 5.13
C ALA A 95 62.59 -16.71 5.97
N TYR A 96 63.57 -16.09 5.34
CA TYR A 96 64.27 -14.92 5.90
C TYR A 96 63.65 -13.62 5.32
N PHE A 97 63.45 -12.63 6.19
CA PHE A 97 63.00 -11.29 5.78
C PHE A 97 63.97 -10.62 4.77
N PRO A 98 63.48 -9.65 4.01
CA PRO A 98 64.31 -8.78 3.18
C PRO A 98 65.52 -8.19 3.95
N GLY A 99 66.64 -7.97 3.26
CA GLY A 99 67.85 -7.42 3.93
C GLY A 99 69.09 -7.54 3.10
N GLN A 100 70.25 -7.28 3.75
CA GLN A 100 71.55 -7.29 3.11
C GLN A 100 72.36 -8.58 3.36
N SER A 101 71.84 -9.54 4.10
CA SER A 101 72.52 -10.80 4.33
C SER A 101 72.43 -11.71 3.10
N PRO A 102 73.39 -12.61 2.84
CA PRO A 102 73.30 -13.57 1.76
C PRO A 102 72.05 -14.49 1.83
N THR A 103 71.50 -14.70 3.01
CA THR A 103 70.29 -15.50 3.26
C THR A 103 69.02 -14.68 3.20
N ALA A 104 69.08 -13.35 3.17
CA ALA A 104 67.88 -12.51 3.06
C ALA A 104 66.99 -12.92 1.89
N GLY A 105 65.66 -12.96 2.13
CA GLY A 105 64.66 -13.40 1.16
C GLY A 105 64.70 -14.89 0.77
N SER A 106 65.56 -15.73 1.40
CA SER A 106 65.58 -17.12 1.07
C SER A 106 64.47 -17.94 1.73
N VAL A 107 63.80 -18.76 0.94
CA VAL A 107 62.71 -19.66 1.35
C VAL A 107 63.25 -21.09 1.41
N TRP A 108 63.15 -21.70 2.57
CA TRP A 108 63.66 -23.02 2.85
C TRP A 108 62.56 -24.03 3.17
N LEU A 109 62.52 -25.15 2.48
CA LEU A 109 61.51 -26.19 2.55
C LEU A 109 62.13 -27.49 3.10
N ASN A 110 61.40 -28.16 4.00
CA ASN A 110 61.81 -29.48 4.46
C ASN A 110 61.26 -30.59 3.54
N PRO A 111 62.04 -31.22 2.67
CA PRO A 111 61.56 -32.19 1.72
C PRO A 111 61.02 -33.49 2.38
N ASN A 112 61.28 -33.70 3.67
CA ASN A 112 60.76 -34.83 4.41
C ASN A 112 59.43 -34.56 5.09
N TYR A 113 59.00 -33.29 5.19
CA TYR A 113 57.75 -32.92 5.82
C TYR A 113 56.56 -33.23 4.93
N GLY A 114 55.67 -34.08 5.40
CA GLY A 114 54.46 -34.45 4.65
C GLY A 114 54.70 -35.25 3.38
N ALA A 115 55.93 -35.74 3.08
CA ALA A 115 56.28 -36.44 1.86
C ALA A 115 55.38 -37.65 1.51
N ASN A 116 54.71 -38.22 2.54
CA ASN A 116 53.77 -39.33 2.41
C ASN A 116 52.32 -38.90 2.75
N SER A 117 52.06 -37.61 2.90
CA SER A 117 50.75 -37.03 3.25
C SER A 117 50.12 -36.45 1.96
N GLY A 118 48.86 -36.73 1.77
CA GLY A 118 48.15 -36.18 0.60
C GLY A 118 47.97 -34.65 0.59
N THR A 119 47.99 -34.01 1.76
CA THR A 119 47.69 -32.56 1.94
C THR A 119 48.87 -31.71 2.32
N ASN A 120 49.86 -32.29 3.06
CA ASN A 120 50.99 -31.55 3.64
C ASN A 120 52.28 -31.71 2.84
N ASN A 121 52.20 -32.17 1.59
CA ASN A 121 53.36 -32.53 0.78
C ASN A 121 54.06 -31.28 0.22
N LEU A 122 55.26 -30.99 0.71
CA LEU A 122 56.08 -29.88 0.22
C LEU A 122 56.92 -30.24 -0.97
N VAL A 123 56.98 -31.52 -1.39
CA VAL A 123 57.77 -32.03 -2.54
C VAL A 123 56.95 -32.08 -3.82
N ASP A 124 55.65 -32.27 -3.68
CA ASP A 124 54.65 -32.23 -4.78
C ASP A 124 53.40 -31.47 -4.29
N PRO A 125 53.55 -30.15 -4.06
CA PRO A 125 52.48 -29.33 -3.52
C PRO A 125 51.40 -29.05 -4.56
N GLN A 126 50.15 -29.40 -4.25
CA GLN A 126 49.02 -29.15 -5.13
C GLN A 126 48.27 -27.90 -4.65
N VAL A 127 47.79 -27.09 -5.60
CA VAL A 127 46.93 -25.91 -5.32
C VAL A 127 45.72 -26.32 -4.49
N GLY A 128 45.36 -25.55 -3.47
CA GLY A 128 44.30 -25.86 -2.53
C GLY A 128 44.68 -26.78 -1.36
N GLN A 129 45.91 -27.34 -1.37
CA GLN A 129 46.43 -28.12 -0.24
C GLN A 129 47.35 -27.30 0.67
N TRP A 130 47.52 -27.72 1.90
CA TRP A 130 48.35 -27.04 2.87
C TRP A 130 49.80 -26.87 2.39
N GLY A 131 50.33 -27.86 1.65
CA GLY A 131 51.68 -27.79 1.08
C GLY A 131 51.85 -26.58 0.15
N TYR A 132 50.86 -26.25 -0.68
CA TYR A 132 50.91 -25.09 -1.58
C TYR A 132 50.75 -23.78 -0.76
N GLN A 133 49.81 -23.72 0.18
CA GLN A 133 49.67 -22.57 1.08
C GLN A 133 50.96 -22.22 1.79
N ALA A 134 51.79 -23.21 2.17
CA ALA A 134 53.06 -22.96 2.81
C ALA A 134 54.04 -22.17 1.90
N TYR A 135 54.00 -22.37 0.58
CA TYR A 135 54.78 -21.55 -0.35
C TYR A 135 54.27 -20.09 -0.37
N VAL A 136 52.97 -19.89 -0.43
CA VAL A 136 52.36 -18.54 -0.36
C VAL A 136 52.75 -17.83 0.94
N HIS A 137 52.69 -18.53 2.09
CA HIS A 137 53.08 -18.04 3.39
C HIS A 137 54.57 -17.62 3.49
N GLU A 138 55.46 -18.53 3.06
CA GLU A 138 56.91 -18.24 3.17
C GLU A 138 57.37 -17.13 2.21
N ILE A 139 56.72 -17.00 1.05
CA ILE A 139 56.97 -15.84 0.16
C ILE A 139 56.52 -14.54 0.85
N GLY A 140 55.42 -14.54 1.62
CA GLY A 140 55.00 -13.39 2.41
C GLY A 140 56.11 -12.92 3.37
N HIS A 141 56.77 -13.84 4.08
CA HIS A 141 57.95 -13.51 4.91
C HIS A 141 59.13 -12.99 4.04
N ALA A 142 59.40 -13.59 2.91
CA ALA A 142 60.47 -13.14 2.02
C ALA A 142 60.19 -11.74 1.43
N LEU A 143 58.95 -11.30 1.45
CA LEU A 143 58.50 -9.95 1.07
C LEU A 143 58.39 -8.98 2.22
N GLY A 144 58.52 -9.45 3.49
CA GLY A 144 58.53 -8.59 4.66
C GLY A 144 57.30 -8.71 5.56
N LEU A 145 56.40 -9.65 5.34
CA LEU A 145 55.26 -9.87 6.24
C LEU A 145 55.62 -10.70 7.46
N GLU A 146 55.15 -10.29 8.64
CA GLU A 146 55.26 -11.03 9.90
C GLU A 146 53.99 -11.82 10.20
N HIS A 147 54.05 -12.68 11.21
CA HIS A 147 52.89 -13.33 11.78
C HIS A 147 51.99 -12.30 12.49
N PRO A 148 50.66 -12.42 12.42
CA PRO A 148 49.74 -11.48 13.07
C PRO A 148 49.75 -11.54 14.59
N GLY A 149 50.39 -12.55 15.20
CA GLY A 149 50.51 -12.72 16.62
C GLY A 149 51.93 -13.01 17.09
N ASN A 150 52.15 -12.99 18.40
CA ASN A 150 53.45 -13.27 19.02
C ASN A 150 53.75 -14.77 19.04
N TYR A 151 53.85 -15.40 17.87
CA TYR A 151 54.23 -16.80 17.72
C TYR A 151 55.13 -16.99 16.50
N ASN A 152 56.12 -17.83 16.68
CA ASN A 152 57.02 -18.22 15.58
C ASN A 152 57.45 -19.69 15.86
N GLY A 153 56.78 -20.63 15.17
CA GLY A 153 56.92 -22.07 15.42
C GLY A 153 56.22 -22.56 16.67
N GLY A 154 56.46 -23.80 17.06
CA GLY A 154 55.84 -24.45 18.22
C GLY A 154 54.36 -24.87 17.94
N SER A 155 53.54 -24.86 18.99
CA SER A 155 52.13 -25.24 18.93
C SER A 155 51.27 -24.13 19.54
N PRO A 156 51.14 -22.96 18.91
CA PRO A 156 50.33 -21.90 19.43
C PRO A 156 48.84 -22.27 19.44
N THR A 157 48.09 -21.64 20.32
CA THR A 157 46.63 -21.79 20.38
C THR A 157 45.98 -20.42 20.16
N TYR A 158 44.87 -20.37 19.44
CA TYR A 158 44.17 -19.13 19.12
C TYR A 158 43.83 -18.34 20.42
N GLN A 159 43.27 -19.00 21.43
CA GLN A 159 42.91 -18.35 22.67
C GLN A 159 44.07 -17.65 23.39
N LYS A 160 45.29 -18.20 23.33
CA LYS A 160 46.44 -17.66 24.07
C LYS A 160 47.28 -16.71 23.24
N HIS A 161 47.45 -16.97 21.95
CA HIS A 161 48.50 -16.39 21.15
C HIS A 161 47.99 -15.43 20.06
N ALA A 162 46.71 -15.58 19.58
CA ALA A 162 46.13 -14.58 18.72
C ALA A 162 45.99 -13.23 19.45
N LEU A 163 46.37 -12.15 18.83
CA LEU A 163 46.28 -10.81 19.42
C LEU A 163 44.91 -10.19 19.19
N PHE A 164 44.25 -10.53 18.11
CA PHE A 164 42.96 -9.95 17.68
C PHE A 164 42.06 -11.03 17.06
N GLN A 165 40.80 -10.66 16.76
CA GLN A 165 39.80 -11.61 16.29
C GLN A 165 40.11 -12.12 14.87
N GLN A 166 40.58 -11.26 13.99
CA GLN A 166 40.91 -11.61 12.59
C GLN A 166 42.21 -12.37 12.39
N ASP A 167 42.91 -12.81 13.47
CA ASP A 167 44.12 -13.62 13.39
C ASP A 167 43.77 -15.08 13.02
N SER A 168 43.47 -15.31 11.75
CA SER A 168 43.22 -16.64 11.17
C SER A 168 43.54 -16.63 9.67
N GLN A 169 43.65 -17.87 9.11
CA GLN A 169 43.88 -18.06 7.67
C GLN A 169 42.75 -17.53 6.78
N GLN A 170 41.57 -17.25 7.35
CA GLN A 170 40.49 -16.54 6.61
C GLN A 170 40.91 -15.14 6.17
N TYR A 171 41.75 -14.48 6.97
CA TYR A 171 42.11 -13.09 6.76
C TYR A 171 43.55 -12.87 6.30
N THR A 172 44.44 -13.79 6.62
CA THR A 172 45.86 -13.70 6.30
C THR A 172 46.48 -15.09 6.24
N VAL A 173 47.23 -15.42 5.19
CA VAL A 173 47.99 -16.66 5.08
C VAL A 173 49.13 -16.73 6.14
N MET A 174 49.51 -15.57 6.72
CA MET A 174 50.56 -15.49 7.75
C MET A 174 50.10 -16.05 9.10
N SER A 175 48.79 -16.30 9.29
CA SER A 175 48.27 -16.88 10.52
C SER A 175 48.48 -18.40 10.60
N TYR A 176 48.86 -18.88 11.80
CA TYR A 176 48.89 -20.31 12.10
C TYR A 176 47.53 -20.90 12.48
N PHE A 177 46.52 -20.06 12.65
CA PHE A 177 45.20 -20.47 13.07
C PHE A 177 44.29 -20.69 11.86
N THR A 178 43.67 -21.84 11.81
CA THR A 178 42.77 -22.22 10.72
C THR A 178 41.56 -21.31 10.69
N ALA A 179 40.97 -21.15 9.53
CA ALA A 179 39.85 -20.23 9.24
C ALA A 179 38.59 -20.47 10.11
N ASP A 180 38.40 -21.69 10.62
CA ASP A 180 37.31 -22.02 11.51
C ASP A 180 37.35 -21.24 12.87
N LYS A 181 38.49 -20.67 13.22
CA LYS A 181 38.61 -19.82 14.42
C LYS A 181 37.84 -18.48 14.28
N THR A 182 37.59 -18.08 13.05
CA THR A 182 36.85 -16.85 12.75
C THR A 182 35.49 -17.11 12.06
N GLY A 183 35.11 -18.40 11.94
CA GLY A 183 33.79 -18.81 11.51
C GLY A 183 33.69 -19.34 10.06
N ALA A 184 34.78 -19.33 9.32
CA ALA A 184 34.80 -19.92 7.98
C ALA A 184 34.88 -21.47 8.05
N ASP A 185 34.17 -22.13 7.13
CA ASP A 185 34.33 -23.57 6.93
C ASP A 185 34.83 -23.81 5.48
N TRP A 186 36.02 -24.37 5.40
CA TRP A 186 36.70 -24.69 4.15
C TRP A 186 36.68 -26.20 3.86
N ILE A 187 35.62 -26.88 4.31
CA ILE A 187 35.34 -28.27 3.92
C ILE A 187 34.44 -28.22 2.71
N ALA A 188 34.96 -28.64 1.57
CA ALA A 188 34.27 -28.61 0.29
C ALA A 188 33.24 -29.76 0.16
N SER A 189 32.50 -29.75 -0.94
CA SER A 189 31.48 -30.75 -1.28
C SER A 189 32.03 -32.19 -1.34
N ASP A 190 33.32 -32.37 -1.59
CA ASP A 190 34.01 -33.68 -1.58
C ASP A 190 34.38 -34.17 -0.14
N GLY A 191 34.03 -33.38 0.87
CA GLY A 191 34.28 -33.67 2.28
C GLY A 191 35.72 -33.42 2.74
N LYS A 192 36.57 -32.84 1.92
CA LYS A 192 37.97 -32.52 2.27
C LYS A 192 38.11 -31.03 2.64
N ARG A 193 39.10 -30.76 3.49
CA ARG A 193 39.49 -29.38 3.79
C ARG A 193 40.45 -28.86 2.74
N TYR A 194 40.18 -27.65 2.27
CA TYR A 194 41.03 -26.88 1.38
C TYR A 194 41.72 -25.74 2.12
N TYR A 195 42.68 -25.10 1.49
CA TYR A 195 43.54 -24.08 2.08
C TYR A 195 43.72 -22.93 1.07
N ALA A 196 44.09 -21.74 1.58
CA ALA A 196 44.26 -20.54 0.80
C ALA A 196 45.20 -20.77 -0.39
N GLN A 197 44.74 -20.36 -1.56
CA GLN A 197 45.42 -20.51 -2.85
C GLN A 197 46.05 -19.21 -3.37
N THR A 198 45.64 -18.11 -2.74
CA THR A 198 46.15 -16.75 -2.95
C THR A 198 46.55 -16.14 -1.60
N PRO A 199 47.32 -15.04 -1.56
CA PRO A 199 47.32 -14.12 -0.43
C PRO A 199 45.89 -13.72 -0.05
N MET A 200 45.60 -13.45 1.22
CA MET A 200 44.29 -13.15 1.72
C MET A 200 44.16 -11.65 2.05
N LEU A 201 43.00 -11.19 2.49
CA LEU A 201 42.62 -9.79 2.62
C LEU A 201 43.71 -8.88 3.24
N TYR A 202 44.26 -9.25 4.40
CA TYR A 202 45.26 -8.41 5.07
C TYR A 202 46.67 -8.61 4.56
N ASP A 203 46.95 -9.74 3.92
CA ASP A 203 48.20 -9.91 3.19
C ASP A 203 48.27 -8.90 2.02
N ILE A 204 47.20 -8.84 1.23
CA ILE A 204 47.08 -7.93 0.08
C ILE A 204 47.19 -6.48 0.56
N LEU A 205 46.37 -6.08 1.51
CA LEU A 205 46.38 -4.72 2.02
C LEU A 205 47.75 -4.31 2.59
N THR A 206 48.41 -5.22 3.31
CA THR A 206 49.74 -4.93 3.89
C THR A 206 50.81 -4.86 2.82
N ILE A 207 50.86 -5.79 1.88
CA ILE A 207 51.90 -5.82 0.88
C ILE A 207 51.79 -4.61 -0.08
N GLN A 208 50.57 -4.20 -0.42
CA GLN A 208 50.31 -2.98 -1.20
C GLN A 208 50.71 -1.70 -0.46
N SER A 209 50.52 -1.67 0.86
CA SER A 209 50.98 -0.52 1.67
C SER A 209 52.52 -0.40 1.69
N ILE A 210 53.24 -1.52 1.52
CA ILE A 210 54.71 -1.57 1.50
C ILE A 210 55.30 -1.21 0.13
N TYR A 211 54.73 -1.81 -0.95
CA TYR A 211 55.35 -1.75 -2.28
C TYR A 211 54.53 -0.93 -3.31
N GLY A 212 53.36 -0.43 -2.94
CA GLY A 212 52.36 0.12 -3.87
C GLY A 212 51.57 -0.95 -4.55
N GLU A 213 50.37 -0.63 -4.96
CA GLU A 213 49.45 -1.54 -5.68
C GLU A 213 49.89 -1.74 -7.13
N ASP A 214 49.60 -2.86 -7.70
CA ASP A 214 49.65 -3.11 -9.14
C ASP A 214 48.39 -2.58 -9.81
N THR A 215 48.54 -1.61 -10.70
CA THR A 215 47.42 -1.01 -11.45
C THR A 215 47.27 -1.52 -12.86
N GLU A 216 48.06 -2.54 -13.25
CA GLU A 216 48.07 -3.14 -14.58
C GLU A 216 47.50 -4.57 -14.54
N THR A 217 47.32 -5.15 -13.37
CA THR A 217 46.77 -6.51 -13.21
C THR A 217 45.28 -6.51 -13.48
N ARG A 218 44.89 -7.20 -14.58
CA ARG A 218 43.48 -7.35 -14.95
C ARG A 218 42.76 -6.00 -15.04
N ASP A 219 43.34 -5.06 -15.80
CA ASP A 219 42.87 -3.67 -15.96
C ASP A 219 41.69 -3.53 -16.93
N GLY A 220 41.16 -4.63 -17.43
CA GLY A 220 39.95 -4.70 -18.29
C GLY A 220 38.91 -5.62 -17.69
N ASN A 221 37.76 -5.74 -18.33
CA ASN A 221 36.64 -6.55 -17.83
C ASN A 221 37.07 -8.02 -17.64
N THR A 222 37.03 -8.46 -16.42
CA THR A 222 37.48 -9.78 -15.98
C THR A 222 36.33 -10.61 -15.41
N THR A 223 36.27 -11.88 -15.79
CA THR A 223 35.38 -12.85 -15.17
C THR A 223 36.18 -13.79 -14.28
N TYR A 224 35.74 -13.93 -13.03
CA TYR A 224 36.24 -14.86 -12.04
C TYR A 224 35.24 -15.99 -11.82
N GLY A 225 35.70 -17.21 -11.68
CA GLY A 225 34.81 -18.35 -11.46
C GLY A 225 34.60 -19.19 -12.69
N TYR A 226 33.37 -19.54 -12.99
CA TYR A 226 33.05 -20.22 -14.26
C TYR A 226 33.11 -19.21 -15.44
N ASN A 227 33.48 -19.69 -16.62
CA ASN A 227 33.75 -18.83 -17.77
C ASN A 227 34.88 -17.80 -17.56
N SER A 228 35.85 -18.13 -16.73
CA SER A 228 36.91 -17.22 -16.32
C SER A 228 37.75 -16.67 -17.47
N THR A 229 38.00 -15.36 -17.40
CA THR A 229 38.95 -14.65 -18.29
C THR A 229 40.17 -14.12 -17.51
N ALA A 230 40.31 -14.45 -16.23
CA ALA A 230 41.30 -13.92 -15.31
C ALA A 230 42.76 -14.38 -15.63
N GLY A 231 42.92 -15.34 -16.54
CA GLY A 231 44.23 -15.81 -17.03
C GLY A 231 44.92 -16.85 -16.15
N ASP A 232 44.62 -16.90 -14.85
CA ASP A 232 45.19 -17.87 -13.92
C ASP A 232 44.20 -18.97 -13.55
N ALA A 233 44.69 -20.24 -13.57
CA ALA A 233 43.86 -21.40 -13.26
C ALA A 233 43.25 -21.39 -11.85
N VAL A 234 43.81 -20.64 -10.91
CA VAL A 234 43.27 -20.50 -9.56
C VAL A 234 41.92 -19.78 -9.54
N PHE A 235 41.69 -18.90 -10.49
CA PHE A 235 40.45 -18.13 -10.67
C PHE A 235 39.47 -18.77 -11.68
N ASP A 236 39.82 -19.89 -12.30
CA ASP A 236 38.96 -20.66 -13.19
C ASP A 236 38.39 -21.87 -12.44
N PHE A 237 37.11 -21.80 -12.07
CA PHE A 237 36.48 -22.84 -11.25
C PHE A 237 36.12 -24.11 -12.03
N THR A 238 36.32 -24.13 -13.33
CA THR A 238 36.33 -25.39 -14.09
C THR A 238 37.61 -26.20 -13.86
N GLN A 239 38.69 -25.55 -13.46
CA GLN A 239 39.98 -26.14 -13.10
C GLN A 239 40.18 -26.20 -11.57
N ASN A 240 39.87 -25.12 -10.86
CA ASN A 240 39.89 -25.00 -9.43
C ASN A 240 38.49 -25.27 -8.85
N LEU A 241 38.13 -26.53 -8.73
CA LEU A 241 36.79 -26.92 -8.29
C LEU A 241 36.45 -26.52 -6.84
N HIS A 242 37.44 -26.23 -6.03
CA HIS A 242 37.30 -25.92 -4.60
C HIS A 242 38.10 -24.65 -4.24
N PRO A 243 37.64 -23.48 -4.69
CA PRO A 243 38.37 -22.23 -4.51
C PRO A 243 38.42 -21.78 -3.05
N VAL A 244 39.59 -21.38 -2.60
CA VAL A 244 39.81 -20.62 -1.38
C VAL A 244 40.75 -19.47 -1.74
N ILE A 245 40.17 -18.35 -2.13
CA ILE A 245 40.87 -17.25 -2.81
C ILE A 245 40.49 -15.87 -2.27
N CYS A 246 41.36 -14.90 -2.54
CA CYS A 246 41.04 -13.48 -2.48
C CYS A 246 41.23 -12.89 -3.89
N ILE A 247 40.20 -12.22 -4.38
CA ILE A 247 40.22 -11.56 -5.69
C ILE A 247 40.78 -10.17 -5.49
N TYR A 248 41.76 -9.80 -6.32
CA TYR A 248 42.26 -8.44 -6.52
C TYR A 248 42.17 -8.12 -8.00
N ASP A 249 41.57 -7.02 -8.31
CA ASP A 249 41.41 -6.44 -9.65
C ASP A 249 41.71 -4.96 -9.62
N SER A 250 42.30 -4.39 -10.68
CA SER A 250 42.67 -3.00 -10.72
C SER A 250 41.55 -2.11 -11.25
N TYR A 251 41.00 -2.47 -12.41
CA TYR A 251 39.97 -1.68 -13.11
C TYR A 251 39.18 -2.60 -14.05
N GLY A 252 37.97 -2.21 -14.35
CA GLY A 252 37.15 -2.93 -15.35
C GLY A 252 35.66 -2.85 -14.97
N ILE A 253 34.86 -3.64 -15.62
CA ILE A 253 33.56 -4.12 -15.19
C ILE A 253 33.74 -5.62 -15.03
N ASP A 254 33.76 -6.07 -13.81
CA ASP A 254 34.25 -7.40 -13.45
C ASP A 254 33.11 -8.26 -12.92
N THR A 255 33.17 -9.56 -13.18
CA THR A 255 32.10 -10.50 -12.86
C THR A 255 32.59 -11.62 -11.94
N LEU A 256 31.87 -11.91 -10.88
CA LEU A 256 31.99 -13.16 -10.13
C LEU A 256 30.92 -14.15 -10.62
N ASP A 257 31.32 -15.12 -11.44
CA ASP A 257 30.44 -16.12 -12.05
C ASP A 257 30.51 -17.46 -11.30
N LEU A 258 29.40 -17.82 -10.60
CA LEU A 258 29.23 -19.10 -9.92
C LEU A 258 28.24 -20.02 -10.65
N SER A 259 27.81 -19.70 -11.86
CA SER A 259 26.74 -20.38 -12.63
C SER A 259 26.95 -21.88 -12.87
N GLY A 260 28.18 -22.33 -12.88
CA GLY A 260 28.50 -23.75 -13.04
C GLY A 260 28.48 -24.58 -11.74
N SER A 261 28.28 -23.99 -10.60
CA SER A 261 28.17 -24.70 -9.34
C SER A 261 26.83 -25.44 -9.19
N SER A 262 26.90 -26.65 -8.61
CA SER A 262 25.69 -27.42 -8.29
C SER A 262 25.11 -27.12 -6.92
N TYR A 263 25.69 -26.22 -6.18
CA TYR A 263 25.30 -25.85 -4.80
C TYR A 263 24.98 -24.39 -4.73
N ALA A 264 24.00 -24.07 -3.89
CA ALA A 264 23.62 -22.68 -3.59
C ALA A 264 24.84 -21.86 -3.15
N CYS A 265 24.86 -20.60 -3.51
CA CYS A 265 25.90 -19.66 -3.17
C CYS A 265 25.41 -18.48 -2.32
N VAL A 266 26.35 -17.80 -1.71
CA VAL A 266 26.17 -16.45 -1.17
C VAL A 266 27.27 -15.58 -1.74
N ILE A 267 26.92 -14.63 -2.55
CA ILE A 267 27.83 -13.63 -3.11
C ILE A 267 27.67 -12.31 -2.36
N ASN A 268 28.80 -11.69 -2.05
CA ASN A 268 28.86 -10.33 -1.56
C ASN A 268 30.00 -9.60 -2.27
N LEU A 269 29.65 -8.57 -3.04
CA LEU A 269 30.60 -7.82 -3.88
C LEU A 269 31.26 -6.65 -3.15
N ASP A 270 30.92 -6.39 -1.89
CA ASP A 270 31.59 -5.33 -1.12
C ASP A 270 33.11 -5.56 -1.02
N PRO A 271 33.94 -4.57 -1.24
CA PRO A 271 35.38 -4.65 -0.96
C PRO A 271 35.66 -5.08 0.47
N GLY A 272 36.48 -6.10 0.67
CA GLY A 272 36.83 -6.68 1.98
C GLY A 272 35.81 -7.70 2.49
N SER A 273 34.82 -8.06 1.73
CA SER A 273 33.79 -9.04 2.07
C SER A 273 34.17 -10.47 1.72
N PHE A 274 33.28 -11.40 2.11
CA PHE A 274 33.41 -12.83 1.85
C PHE A 274 32.15 -13.37 1.17
N SER A 275 32.37 -14.29 0.23
CA SER A 275 31.35 -15.07 -0.46
C SER A 275 31.52 -16.57 -0.17
N ASN A 276 30.45 -17.35 -0.40
CA ASN A 276 30.38 -18.78 -0.17
C ASN A 276 30.17 -19.52 -1.47
N SER A 277 30.90 -20.59 -1.70
CA SER A 277 30.72 -21.50 -2.83
C SER A 277 31.07 -22.93 -2.46
N ASP A 278 30.60 -23.91 -3.24
CA ASP A 278 30.93 -25.33 -3.13
C ASP A 278 30.76 -25.91 -1.70
N MET A 279 29.66 -25.52 -1.01
CA MET A 279 29.35 -25.86 0.38
C MET A 279 30.31 -25.26 1.43
N MET A 280 31.37 -24.58 1.01
CA MET A 280 32.27 -23.85 1.90
C MET A 280 31.68 -22.50 2.30
N THR A 281 32.12 -21.95 3.41
CA THR A 281 31.76 -20.60 3.85
C THR A 281 32.97 -19.68 3.91
N SER A 282 32.81 -18.45 3.47
CA SER A 282 33.87 -17.43 3.46
C SER A 282 35.13 -17.91 2.74
N ASN A 283 34.96 -18.60 1.64
CA ASN A 283 36.06 -19.21 0.86
C ASN A 283 36.49 -18.36 -0.35
N ILE A 284 35.67 -17.40 -0.75
CA ILE A 284 36.03 -16.38 -1.74
C ILE A 284 35.96 -15.03 -1.02
N SER A 285 36.96 -14.19 -1.19
CA SER A 285 36.94 -12.81 -0.69
C SER A 285 37.37 -11.84 -1.78
N ILE A 286 36.95 -10.58 -1.64
CA ILE A 286 37.32 -9.46 -2.51
C ILE A 286 38.28 -8.57 -1.73
N ALA A 287 39.42 -8.22 -2.30
CA ALA A 287 40.42 -7.39 -1.64
C ALA A 287 39.88 -6.00 -1.30
N PHE A 288 40.43 -5.35 -0.26
CA PHE A 288 40.08 -3.99 0.05
C PHE A 288 40.43 -3.05 -1.12
N GLY A 289 39.49 -2.22 -1.51
CA GLY A 289 39.65 -1.29 -2.63
C GLY A 289 39.43 -1.89 -4.03
N THR A 290 39.24 -3.20 -4.14
CA THR A 290 38.80 -3.87 -5.37
C THR A 290 37.30 -3.76 -5.50
N TRP A 291 36.80 -3.35 -6.66
CA TRP A 291 35.39 -3.37 -7.02
C TRP A 291 35.13 -4.51 -7.99
N ILE A 292 34.04 -5.20 -7.79
CA ILE A 292 33.48 -6.19 -8.72
C ILE A 292 32.04 -5.76 -8.94
N GLU A 293 31.65 -5.54 -10.18
CA GLU A 293 30.36 -4.95 -10.54
C GLU A 293 29.27 -6.00 -10.71
N ASP A 294 29.62 -7.16 -11.23
CA ASP A 294 28.62 -8.13 -11.64
C ASP A 294 28.72 -9.44 -10.84
N ALA A 295 27.55 -10.06 -10.61
CA ALA A 295 27.49 -11.39 -10.02
C ALA A 295 26.50 -12.29 -10.76
N ILE A 296 26.90 -13.55 -10.98
CA ILE A 296 26.03 -14.59 -11.50
C ILE A 296 25.97 -15.73 -10.47
N GLY A 297 24.76 -16.00 -9.98
CA GLY A 297 24.44 -17.08 -9.05
C GLY A 297 24.50 -18.47 -9.70
N THR A 298 23.77 -19.40 -9.16
CA THR A 298 23.73 -20.80 -9.56
C THR A 298 22.33 -21.17 -10.07
N ALA A 299 22.01 -22.45 -10.22
CA ALA A 299 20.63 -22.90 -10.46
C ALA A 299 19.94 -23.36 -9.16
N GLN A 300 20.36 -22.84 -8.01
CA GLN A 300 19.85 -23.14 -6.68
C GLN A 300 19.45 -21.82 -6.01
N ASN A 301 18.82 -21.90 -4.88
CA ASN A 301 18.40 -20.71 -4.11
C ASN A 301 19.63 -19.95 -3.57
N ASP A 302 19.93 -18.82 -4.14
CA ASP A 302 21.13 -18.03 -3.90
C ASP A 302 20.86 -16.74 -3.12
N ILE A 303 21.90 -16.14 -2.61
CA ILE A 303 21.87 -14.77 -2.04
C ILE A 303 22.98 -13.99 -2.74
N LEU A 304 22.60 -12.96 -3.50
CA LEU A 304 23.52 -12.07 -4.19
C LEU A 304 23.40 -10.67 -3.59
N ARG A 305 24.54 -10.11 -3.20
CA ARG A 305 24.65 -8.74 -2.72
C ARG A 305 25.65 -7.99 -3.57
N GLY A 306 25.21 -6.93 -4.18
CA GLY A 306 26.04 -5.93 -4.82
C GLY A 306 26.83 -5.09 -3.81
N ASN A 307 27.17 -3.90 -4.19
CA ASN A 307 27.97 -2.99 -3.39
C ASN A 307 27.46 -1.52 -3.52
N ALA A 308 28.31 -0.52 -3.48
CA ALA A 308 27.90 0.90 -3.50
C ALA A 308 28.02 1.57 -4.88
N ILE A 309 28.23 0.79 -5.95
CA ILE A 309 28.27 1.27 -7.34
C ILE A 309 27.30 0.45 -8.17
N ASP A 310 27.07 0.83 -9.42
CA ASP A 310 26.16 0.16 -10.35
C ASP A 310 26.54 -1.31 -10.53
N ASN A 311 25.63 -2.23 -10.21
CA ASN A 311 25.83 -3.67 -10.29
C ASN A 311 24.85 -4.35 -11.27
N VAL A 312 25.28 -5.46 -11.85
CA VAL A 312 24.39 -6.39 -12.55
C VAL A 312 24.38 -7.73 -11.82
N LEU A 313 23.26 -8.10 -11.23
CA LEU A 313 23.10 -9.34 -10.48
C LEU A 313 22.14 -10.28 -11.20
N SER A 314 22.51 -11.57 -11.33
CA SER A 314 21.68 -12.59 -11.95
C SER A 314 21.56 -13.82 -11.06
N GLY A 315 20.33 -14.15 -10.59
CA GLY A 315 20.02 -15.33 -9.78
C GLY A 315 20.04 -16.62 -10.60
N LEU A 316 19.48 -16.59 -11.82
CA LEU A 316 19.25 -17.68 -12.77
C LEU A 316 18.00 -18.50 -12.44
N ASN A 317 18.14 -19.72 -11.93
CA ASN A 317 17.03 -20.56 -11.47
C ASN A 317 17.14 -20.70 -9.95
N GLY A 318 16.03 -20.78 -9.29
CA GLY A 318 16.00 -20.92 -7.83
C GLY A 318 15.06 -19.88 -7.24
N ASN A 319 14.90 -19.90 -5.93
CA ASN A 319 14.26 -18.80 -5.23
C ASN A 319 15.36 -17.93 -4.64
N ASP A 320 15.69 -16.86 -5.31
CA ASP A 320 16.89 -16.09 -5.06
C ASP A 320 16.60 -14.82 -4.25
N ILE A 321 17.61 -14.31 -3.57
CA ILE A 321 17.57 -13.01 -2.91
C ILE A 321 18.66 -12.14 -3.51
N LEU A 322 18.27 -11.10 -4.24
CA LEU A 322 19.13 -10.15 -4.89
C LEU A 322 19.02 -8.80 -4.20
N ILE A 323 20.15 -8.22 -3.80
CA ILE A 323 20.23 -6.92 -3.15
C ILE A 323 21.29 -6.11 -3.89
N GLY A 324 20.90 -5.07 -4.61
CA GLY A 324 21.80 -4.24 -5.40
C GLY A 324 22.76 -3.44 -4.52
N GLY A 325 22.21 -2.64 -3.63
CA GLY A 325 22.97 -1.87 -2.66
C GLY A 325 22.88 -0.37 -2.89
N GLY A 326 23.81 0.20 -3.60
CA GLY A 326 23.73 1.59 -3.99
C GLY A 326 24.35 1.78 -5.37
N GLY A 327 23.86 2.76 -6.10
CA GLY A 327 24.14 2.91 -7.52
C GLY A 327 22.85 2.74 -8.32
N SER A 328 22.97 2.52 -9.61
CA SER A 328 21.83 2.17 -10.45
C SER A 328 21.99 0.72 -10.92
N ASP A 329 21.34 -0.16 -10.20
CA ASP A 329 21.54 -1.59 -10.31
C ASP A 329 20.58 -2.25 -11.33
N THR A 330 20.97 -3.39 -11.88
CA THR A 330 20.10 -4.21 -12.68
C THR A 330 20.07 -5.64 -12.11
N LEU A 331 18.90 -6.05 -11.63
CA LEU A 331 18.69 -7.32 -10.96
C LEU A 331 17.83 -8.24 -11.83
N TYR A 332 18.33 -9.42 -12.12
CA TYR A 332 17.63 -10.50 -12.83
C TYR A 332 17.38 -11.67 -11.85
N GLY A 333 16.13 -11.87 -11.41
CA GLY A 333 15.76 -13.05 -10.60
C GLY A 333 15.94 -14.32 -11.43
N GLY A 334 15.07 -14.55 -12.38
CA GLY A 334 15.15 -15.66 -13.31
C GLY A 334 13.95 -16.59 -13.28
N GLU A 335 14.14 -17.89 -13.02
CA GLU A 335 13.06 -18.84 -12.76
C GLU A 335 12.98 -19.12 -11.25
N GLY A 336 11.83 -18.95 -10.65
CA GLY A 336 11.57 -19.18 -9.22
C GLY A 336 10.91 -17.99 -8.54
N ASN A 337 10.69 -18.09 -7.26
CA ASN A 337 10.09 -16.99 -6.52
C ASN A 337 11.20 -16.16 -5.88
N ASP A 338 11.51 -15.05 -6.50
CA ASP A 338 12.67 -14.24 -6.18
C ASP A 338 12.33 -13.04 -5.27
N THR A 339 13.34 -12.54 -4.59
CA THR A 339 13.23 -11.30 -3.82
C THR A 339 14.29 -10.32 -4.33
N LEU A 340 13.84 -9.22 -4.88
CA LEU A 340 14.66 -8.20 -5.50
C LEU A 340 14.54 -6.88 -4.72
N ASP A 341 15.68 -6.39 -4.24
CA ASP A 341 15.83 -5.12 -3.54
C ASP A 341 16.96 -4.35 -4.22
N GLY A 342 16.61 -3.34 -5.01
CA GLY A 342 17.61 -2.51 -5.69
C GLY A 342 18.48 -1.75 -4.70
N GLY A 343 17.86 -1.28 -3.61
CA GLY A 343 18.50 -0.43 -2.63
C GLY A 343 18.45 1.04 -3.04
N THR A 344 19.51 1.82 -2.75
CA THR A 344 19.49 3.24 -3.06
C THR A 344 19.95 3.52 -4.48
N GLY A 345 19.14 4.23 -5.22
CA GLY A 345 19.42 4.60 -6.61
C GLY A 345 18.21 4.41 -7.51
N ALA A 346 18.43 4.49 -8.79
CA ALA A 346 17.37 4.22 -9.77
C ALA A 346 17.64 2.87 -10.43
N ASP A 347 16.92 1.85 -10.00
CA ASP A 347 17.23 0.46 -10.27
C ASP A 347 16.31 -0.16 -11.31
N THR A 348 16.76 -1.23 -11.95
CA THR A 348 15.96 -2.02 -12.88
C THR A 348 15.83 -3.44 -12.35
N LEU A 349 14.60 -3.84 -12.04
CA LEU A 349 14.27 -5.09 -11.38
C LEU A 349 13.46 -5.98 -12.34
N LEU A 350 13.97 -7.18 -12.64
CA LEU A 350 13.34 -8.18 -13.49
C LEU A 350 13.22 -9.48 -12.68
N GLY A 351 12.03 -9.79 -12.16
CA GLY A 351 11.79 -11.04 -11.43
C GLY A 351 11.85 -12.26 -12.34
N GLY A 352 11.02 -12.26 -13.36
CA GLY A 352 11.05 -13.28 -14.38
C GLY A 352 9.89 -14.27 -14.29
N ALA A 353 10.13 -15.52 -13.99
CA ALA A 353 9.08 -16.51 -13.88
C ALA A 353 8.95 -17.02 -12.44
N GLY A 354 7.79 -16.83 -11.86
CA GLY A 354 7.49 -17.20 -10.46
C GLY A 354 6.74 -16.10 -9.74
N ASN A 355 6.55 -16.22 -8.45
CA ASN A 355 5.90 -15.17 -7.68
C ASN A 355 6.96 -14.34 -6.97
N ASP A 356 7.25 -13.18 -7.53
CA ASP A 356 8.38 -12.37 -7.16
C ASP A 356 8.02 -11.24 -6.20
N LEU A 357 8.98 -10.85 -5.39
CA LEU A 357 8.84 -9.79 -4.41
C LEU A 357 9.83 -8.67 -4.71
N TYR A 358 9.32 -7.49 -4.99
CA TYR A 358 10.10 -6.29 -5.25
C TYR A 358 10.03 -5.32 -4.08
N THR A 359 11.17 -4.81 -3.67
CA THR A 359 11.27 -3.64 -2.80
C THR A 359 11.57 -2.42 -3.67
N VAL A 360 10.71 -1.41 -3.60
CA VAL A 360 10.85 -0.14 -4.32
C VAL A 360 10.97 0.98 -3.30
N ASP A 361 12.11 1.64 -3.24
CA ASP A 361 12.39 2.72 -2.30
C ASP A 361 12.79 4.05 -2.97
N ASP A 362 13.11 4.04 -4.27
CA ASP A 362 13.32 5.23 -5.10
C ASP A 362 12.26 5.33 -6.22
N ALA A 363 11.84 6.55 -6.52
CA ALA A 363 10.87 6.81 -7.58
C ALA A 363 11.43 6.56 -9.01
N GLY A 364 12.72 6.37 -9.14
CA GLY A 364 13.41 6.03 -10.37
C GLY A 364 13.48 4.53 -10.64
N ASP A 365 13.06 3.69 -9.70
CA ASP A 365 13.05 2.24 -9.85
C ASP A 365 12.06 1.81 -10.94
N VAL A 366 12.48 0.86 -11.74
CA VAL A 366 11.72 0.31 -12.86
C VAL A 366 11.57 -1.19 -12.69
N ILE A 367 10.34 -1.67 -12.58
CA ILE A 367 10.03 -3.10 -12.63
C ILE A 367 9.66 -3.48 -14.07
N ILE A 368 10.23 -4.56 -14.54
CA ILE A 368 9.95 -5.14 -15.85
C ILE A 368 9.49 -6.58 -15.65
N GLU A 369 8.19 -6.81 -15.89
CA GLU A 369 7.59 -8.13 -15.79
C GLU A 369 7.10 -8.67 -17.13
N GLY A 370 7.29 -9.97 -17.31
CA GLY A 370 6.79 -10.72 -18.46
C GLY A 370 5.31 -11.10 -18.33
N ALA A 371 4.62 -11.25 -19.44
CA ALA A 371 3.26 -11.79 -19.41
C ALA A 371 3.27 -13.24 -18.90
N ASN A 372 2.48 -13.55 -17.87
CA ASN A 372 2.43 -14.82 -17.14
C ASN A 372 3.72 -15.11 -16.34
N GLY A 373 4.38 -14.06 -15.83
CA GLY A 373 5.51 -14.17 -14.90
C GLY A 373 5.10 -14.93 -13.63
N GLY A 374 3.99 -14.55 -13.05
CA GLY A 374 3.50 -15.18 -11.83
C GLY A 374 2.39 -14.37 -11.16
N SER A 375 2.45 -14.29 -9.86
CA SER A 375 1.66 -13.33 -9.07
C SER A 375 2.62 -12.54 -8.20
N ASP A 376 2.97 -11.37 -8.70
CA ASP A 376 4.11 -10.59 -8.26
C ASP A 376 3.70 -9.49 -7.29
N THR A 377 4.59 -9.14 -6.39
CA THR A 377 4.28 -8.21 -5.29
C THR A 377 5.31 -7.10 -5.21
N VAL A 378 4.84 -5.87 -5.25
CA VAL A 378 5.63 -4.69 -4.89
C VAL A 378 5.37 -4.32 -3.45
N GLN A 379 6.45 -4.09 -2.71
CA GLN A 379 6.45 -3.42 -1.41
C GLN A 379 7.13 -2.06 -1.55
N THR A 380 6.48 -1.00 -1.05
CA THR A 380 7.06 0.35 -1.12
C THR A 380 6.74 1.18 0.12
N ALA A 381 7.66 2.06 0.48
CA ALA A 381 7.45 3.13 1.46
C ALA A 381 7.26 4.51 0.80
N LEU A 382 7.26 4.61 -0.52
CA LEU A 382 7.01 5.83 -1.27
C LEU A 382 5.58 6.31 -1.02
N ALA A 383 5.39 7.62 -0.91
CA ALA A 383 4.06 8.19 -0.67
C ALA A 383 3.09 8.02 -1.84
N THR A 384 3.60 7.70 -3.04
CA THR A 384 2.80 7.44 -4.24
C THR A 384 3.50 6.38 -5.08
N TYR A 385 2.74 5.41 -5.58
CA TYR A 385 3.26 4.39 -6.48
C TYR A 385 2.19 3.91 -7.48
N THR A 386 2.62 3.55 -8.68
CA THR A 386 1.79 2.96 -9.72
C THR A 386 2.37 1.60 -10.12
N LEU A 387 1.57 0.56 -10.07
CA LEU A 387 1.99 -0.78 -10.49
C LEU A 387 2.41 -0.81 -11.95
N ALA A 388 3.51 -1.49 -12.22
CA ALA A 388 3.91 -1.86 -13.56
C ALA A 388 2.92 -2.89 -14.17
N ASN A 389 2.92 -3.01 -15.50
CA ASN A 389 2.14 -4.05 -16.14
C ASN A 389 2.63 -5.44 -15.72
N ASN A 390 1.73 -6.39 -15.61
CA ASN A 390 1.97 -7.78 -15.20
C ASN A 390 2.48 -7.93 -13.76
N VAL A 391 2.21 -6.93 -12.90
CA VAL A 391 2.39 -7.03 -11.45
C VAL A 391 1.01 -6.93 -10.80
N GLU A 392 0.66 -7.88 -9.96
CA GLU A 392 -0.70 -7.98 -9.41
C GLU A 392 -0.86 -7.34 -8.04
N ASN A 393 0.19 -7.32 -7.22
CA ASN A 393 0.03 -6.93 -5.82
C ASN A 393 0.88 -5.71 -5.45
N LEU A 394 0.27 -4.77 -4.72
CA LEU A 394 0.92 -3.61 -4.15
C LEU A 394 0.67 -3.57 -2.65
N THR A 395 1.73 -3.46 -1.88
CA THR A 395 1.65 -3.33 -0.43
C THR A 395 2.46 -2.10 0.03
N TYR A 396 1.79 -1.16 0.64
CA TYR A 396 2.45 -0.05 1.30
C TYR A 396 3.02 -0.47 2.65
N ILE A 397 4.31 -0.23 2.87
CA ILE A 397 5.03 -0.56 4.10
C ILE A 397 5.49 0.67 4.89
N GLY A 398 5.16 1.87 4.40
CA GLY A 398 5.46 3.12 5.08
C GLY A 398 4.51 3.41 6.25
N THR A 399 4.65 4.58 6.87
CA THR A 399 3.86 5.00 8.03
C THR A 399 3.01 6.25 7.79
N GLY A 400 3.13 6.89 6.63
CA GLY A 400 2.36 8.06 6.22
C GLY A 400 1.15 7.71 5.37
N SER A 401 0.50 8.72 4.79
CA SER A 401 -0.55 8.53 3.79
C SER A 401 0.03 8.08 2.47
N PHE A 402 -0.68 7.22 1.78
CA PHE A 402 -0.27 6.59 0.54
C PHE A 402 -1.27 6.84 -0.59
N ILE A 403 -0.77 6.98 -1.82
CA ILE A 403 -1.58 6.97 -3.03
C ILE A 403 -1.11 5.81 -3.91
N GLY A 404 -1.92 4.77 -4.00
CA GLY A 404 -1.64 3.56 -4.78
C GLY A 404 -2.49 3.48 -6.04
N TYR A 405 -1.85 3.23 -7.17
CA TYR A 405 -2.53 2.96 -8.43
C TYR A 405 -2.24 1.54 -8.89
N GLY A 406 -3.29 0.81 -9.22
CA GLY A 406 -3.20 -0.48 -9.90
C GLY A 406 -2.81 -0.35 -11.37
N SER A 407 -2.85 -1.45 -12.07
CA SER A 407 -2.58 -1.56 -13.51
C SER A 407 -3.88 -1.71 -14.32
N ALA A 408 -3.83 -2.43 -15.44
CA ALA A 408 -5.04 -2.78 -16.20
C ALA A 408 -5.46 -4.26 -16.00
N GLN A 409 -4.94 -4.90 -14.99
CA GLN A 409 -5.17 -6.31 -14.64
C GLN A 409 -5.81 -6.38 -13.25
N ASP A 410 -6.28 -7.57 -12.87
CA ASP A 410 -6.84 -7.81 -11.53
C ASP A 410 -5.74 -7.61 -10.48
N ASN A 411 -5.87 -6.58 -9.64
CA ASN A 411 -4.86 -6.17 -8.66
C ASN A 411 -5.33 -6.36 -7.21
N VAL A 412 -4.36 -6.51 -6.31
CA VAL A 412 -4.57 -6.41 -4.86
C VAL A 412 -3.74 -5.25 -4.32
N LEU A 413 -4.40 -4.18 -3.89
CA LEU A 413 -3.77 -2.99 -3.33
C LEU A 413 -3.99 -2.94 -1.83
N LYS A 414 -2.91 -2.76 -1.07
CA LYS A 414 -2.96 -2.61 0.39
C LYS A 414 -2.37 -1.27 0.80
N GLY A 415 -3.19 -0.46 1.43
CA GLY A 415 -2.78 0.75 2.13
C GLY A 415 -2.09 0.43 3.47
N GLY A 416 -2.17 1.33 4.41
CA GLY A 416 -1.44 1.20 5.66
C GLY A 416 -2.28 1.48 6.91
N ALA A 417 -1.77 2.40 7.74
CA ALA A 417 -2.43 2.80 8.97
C ALA A 417 -2.79 4.29 9.00
N SER A 418 -2.73 4.96 7.87
CA SER A 418 -3.03 6.38 7.69
C SER A 418 -4.07 6.56 6.58
N HIS A 419 -4.45 7.80 6.31
CA HIS A 419 -5.44 8.10 5.25
C HIS A 419 -4.84 7.82 3.87
N ASP A 420 -5.29 6.76 3.23
CA ASP A 420 -4.76 6.29 1.96
C ASP A 420 -5.75 6.52 0.81
N GLN A 421 -5.26 6.55 -0.41
CA GLN A 421 -6.05 6.60 -1.61
C GLN A 421 -5.63 5.45 -2.52
N LEU A 422 -6.54 4.54 -2.79
CA LEU A 422 -6.30 3.35 -3.62
C LEU A 422 -7.19 3.41 -4.85
N PHE A 423 -6.57 3.26 -6.01
CA PHE A 423 -7.23 3.25 -7.32
C PHE A 423 -6.88 1.95 -8.03
N GLY A 424 -7.86 1.05 -8.22
CA GLY A 424 -7.66 -0.24 -8.87
C GLY A 424 -7.37 -0.11 -10.36
N GLY A 425 -8.23 0.62 -11.07
CA GLY A 425 -8.06 0.91 -12.50
C GLY A 425 -9.00 0.11 -13.39
N ASN A 426 -8.47 -0.73 -14.24
CA ASN A 426 -9.28 -1.73 -14.94
C ASN A 426 -8.94 -3.11 -14.35
N GLY A 427 -9.88 -4.03 -14.36
CA GLY A 427 -9.69 -5.36 -13.80
C GLY A 427 -10.68 -5.63 -12.67
N ASN A 428 -10.63 -6.81 -12.06
CA ASN A 428 -11.42 -7.09 -10.87
C ASN A 428 -10.51 -6.97 -9.65
N ASP A 429 -10.51 -5.80 -9.05
CA ASP A 429 -9.52 -5.40 -8.07
C ASP A 429 -9.96 -5.69 -6.63
N THR A 430 -9.00 -5.84 -5.74
CA THR A 430 -9.21 -5.93 -4.30
C THR A 430 -8.43 -4.82 -3.61
N LEU A 431 -9.14 -3.86 -3.05
CA LEU A 431 -8.58 -2.71 -2.37
C LEU A 431 -8.78 -2.83 -0.87
N LEU A 432 -7.70 -2.74 -0.12
CA LEU A 432 -7.66 -2.85 1.34
C LEU A 432 -7.06 -1.56 1.92
N GLY A 433 -7.89 -0.67 2.42
CA GLY A 433 -7.47 0.62 3.01
C GLY A 433 -6.59 0.42 4.24
N GLY A 434 -7.17 -0.17 5.27
CA GLY A 434 -6.47 -0.51 6.51
C GLY A 434 -7.00 0.24 7.73
N ASN A 435 -6.22 1.08 8.34
CA ASN A 435 -6.71 2.04 9.31
C ASN A 435 -6.57 3.44 8.71
N GLY A 436 -7.48 4.32 9.05
CA GLY A 436 -7.43 5.68 8.52
C GLY A 436 -8.75 6.05 7.90
N ASN A 437 -8.85 7.22 7.30
CA ASN A 437 -10.02 7.55 6.49
C ASN A 437 -9.58 7.43 5.04
N ASP A 438 -9.92 6.33 4.43
CA ASP A 438 -9.38 5.91 3.15
C ASP A 438 -10.34 6.21 1.99
N LEU A 439 -9.80 6.44 0.81
CA LEU A 439 -10.54 6.51 -0.44
C LEU A 439 -10.22 5.28 -1.28
N LEU A 440 -11.24 4.49 -1.60
CA LEU A 440 -11.13 3.30 -2.41
C LEU A 440 -11.97 3.46 -3.68
N ASP A 441 -11.31 3.46 -4.82
CA ASP A 441 -11.93 3.52 -6.14
C ASP A 441 -11.46 2.30 -6.95
N GLY A 442 -12.35 1.31 -7.09
CA GLY A 442 -12.06 0.09 -7.85
C GLY A 442 -11.84 0.37 -9.33
N GLY A 443 -12.55 1.36 -9.86
CA GLY A 443 -12.57 1.66 -11.29
C GLY A 443 -13.43 0.66 -12.06
N SER A 444 -13.03 0.31 -13.28
CA SER A 444 -13.86 -0.57 -14.10
C SER A 444 -13.59 -2.05 -13.81
N GLY A 445 -14.62 -2.79 -13.45
CA GLY A 445 -14.50 -4.22 -13.17
C GLY A 445 -15.57 -4.74 -12.24
N THR A 446 -15.26 -5.75 -11.51
CA THR A 446 -16.04 -6.25 -10.38
C THR A 446 -15.12 -6.30 -9.17
N ASP A 447 -15.23 -5.27 -8.35
CA ASP A 447 -14.21 -4.96 -7.36
C ASP A 447 -14.62 -5.35 -5.95
N ILE A 448 -13.63 -5.58 -5.10
CA ILE A 448 -13.80 -5.80 -3.67
C ILE A 448 -13.14 -4.64 -2.93
N LEU A 449 -13.93 -3.86 -2.22
CA LEU A 449 -13.49 -2.67 -1.50
C LEU A 449 -13.65 -2.89 0.00
N GLN A 450 -12.56 -2.80 0.75
CA GLN A 450 -12.54 -2.92 2.20
C GLN A 450 -11.77 -1.74 2.81
N GLY A 451 -12.48 -0.78 3.39
CA GLY A 451 -11.87 0.40 4.02
C GLY A 451 -11.12 0.04 5.29
N GLY A 452 -11.80 -0.56 6.23
CA GLY A 452 -11.20 -1.05 7.47
C GLY A 452 -11.60 -0.24 8.70
N LEU A 453 -10.69 0.40 9.41
CA LEU A 453 -11.00 1.26 10.55
C LEU A 453 -10.86 2.73 10.16
N GLY A 454 -11.88 3.52 10.36
CA GLY A 454 -11.91 4.94 10.04
C GLY A 454 -13.15 5.32 9.26
N ASN A 455 -13.24 6.55 8.82
CA ASN A 455 -14.37 6.98 8.01
C ASN A 455 -13.95 6.92 6.53
N ASP A 456 -14.37 5.85 5.88
CA ASP A 456 -13.89 5.49 4.55
C ASP A 456 -14.84 5.96 3.45
N THR A 457 -14.31 6.16 2.26
CA THR A 457 -15.07 6.54 1.06
C THR A 457 -14.86 5.51 -0.03
N TYR A 458 -15.95 4.93 -0.49
CA TYR A 458 -16.00 3.95 -1.56
C TYR A 458 -16.58 4.59 -2.82
N VAL A 459 -15.87 4.54 -3.92
CA VAL A 459 -16.40 4.90 -5.25
C VAL A 459 -16.87 3.62 -5.93
N VAL A 460 -18.16 3.58 -6.28
CA VAL A 460 -18.79 2.41 -6.88
C VAL A 460 -19.41 2.82 -8.21
N ASP A 461 -18.89 2.30 -9.29
CA ASP A 461 -19.36 2.55 -10.65
C ASP A 461 -19.96 1.33 -11.35
N ASN A 462 -19.84 0.14 -10.73
CA ASN A 462 -20.39 -1.11 -11.20
C ASN A 462 -21.28 -1.77 -10.13
N ALA A 463 -22.46 -2.20 -10.53
CA ALA A 463 -23.43 -2.85 -9.62
C ALA A 463 -22.95 -4.22 -9.07
N SER A 464 -21.86 -4.78 -9.60
CA SER A 464 -21.26 -6.02 -9.13
C SER A 464 -20.15 -5.81 -8.11
N ASP A 465 -19.78 -4.56 -7.83
CA ASP A 465 -18.78 -4.26 -6.80
C ASP A 465 -19.28 -4.65 -5.43
N THR A 466 -18.36 -5.07 -4.59
CA THR A 466 -18.67 -5.55 -3.25
C THR A 466 -17.91 -4.71 -2.21
N ILE A 467 -18.65 -4.06 -1.33
CA ILE A 467 -18.08 -3.38 -0.17
C ILE A 467 -18.11 -4.34 1.03
N LEU A 468 -16.98 -4.49 1.68
CA LEU A 468 -16.83 -5.27 2.90
C LEU A 468 -16.55 -4.33 4.07
N GLU A 469 -17.60 -4.07 4.88
CA GLU A 469 -17.47 -3.17 6.02
C GLU A 469 -17.79 -3.86 7.35
N SER A 470 -16.95 -3.60 8.35
CA SER A 470 -17.08 -4.18 9.68
C SER A 470 -17.95 -3.32 10.59
N ALA A 471 -18.69 -3.95 11.50
CA ALA A 471 -19.53 -3.20 12.42
C ALA A 471 -18.72 -2.26 13.33
N LYS A 472 -19.06 -0.98 13.35
CA LYS A 472 -18.40 0.08 14.13
C LYS A 472 -16.98 0.41 13.67
N ALA A 473 -16.70 0.19 12.41
CA ALA A 473 -15.42 0.53 11.83
C ALA A 473 -15.26 2.06 11.64
N GLY A 474 -16.37 2.75 11.37
CA GLY A 474 -16.36 4.20 11.16
C GLY A 474 -17.73 4.79 10.90
N THR A 475 -17.74 5.85 10.14
CA THR A 475 -18.90 6.42 9.47
C THR A 475 -18.53 6.54 7.99
N ASP A 476 -19.06 5.62 7.21
CA ASP A 476 -18.53 5.32 5.90
C ASP A 476 -19.45 5.84 4.79
N THR A 477 -18.86 6.20 3.66
CA THR A 477 -19.56 6.88 2.57
C THR A 477 -19.38 6.10 1.26
N VAL A 478 -20.49 5.80 0.61
CA VAL A 478 -20.48 5.38 -0.78
C VAL A 478 -20.77 6.56 -1.69
N GLN A 479 -19.96 6.75 -2.69
CA GLN A 479 -20.19 7.62 -3.84
C GLN A 479 -20.47 6.76 -5.07
N THR A 480 -21.58 7.01 -5.78
CA THR A 480 -21.93 6.21 -6.96
C THR A 480 -22.53 7.05 -8.07
N ASN A 481 -22.28 6.65 -9.31
CA ASN A 481 -22.93 7.17 -10.51
C ASN A 481 -24.00 6.22 -11.08
N LEU A 482 -24.24 5.09 -10.42
CA LEU A 482 -25.27 4.12 -10.82
C LEU A 482 -26.66 4.71 -10.63
N ALA A 483 -27.56 4.45 -11.56
CA ALA A 483 -28.95 4.94 -11.46
C ALA A 483 -29.74 4.32 -10.29
N THR A 484 -29.27 3.24 -9.70
CA THR A 484 -29.87 2.60 -8.52
C THR A 484 -28.78 2.01 -7.65
N PHE A 485 -28.82 2.30 -6.33
CA PHE A 485 -27.89 1.71 -5.37
C PHE A 485 -28.56 1.45 -4.02
N THR A 486 -28.16 0.35 -3.38
CA THR A 486 -28.60 -0.01 -2.04
C THR A 486 -27.38 -0.13 -1.14
N LEU A 487 -27.38 0.58 -0.03
CA LEU A 487 -26.29 0.53 0.95
C LEU A 487 -26.12 -0.87 1.53
N ALA A 488 -24.86 -1.31 1.54
CA ALA A 488 -24.47 -2.51 2.27
C ALA A 488 -24.64 -2.31 3.79
N ASN A 489 -24.56 -3.40 4.55
CA ASN A 489 -24.56 -3.30 6.01
C ASN A 489 -23.35 -2.51 6.51
N ASN A 490 -23.52 -1.78 7.60
CA ASN A 490 -22.49 -1.00 8.27
C ASN A 490 -21.97 0.22 7.47
N ILE A 491 -22.71 0.69 6.47
CA ILE A 491 -22.43 1.94 5.75
C ILE A 491 -23.51 2.96 6.12
N GLU A 492 -23.11 4.19 6.41
CA GLU A 492 -24.01 5.24 6.87
C GLU A 492 -24.39 6.23 5.79
N ASN A 493 -23.51 6.55 4.84
CA ASN A 493 -23.74 7.61 3.88
C ASN A 493 -23.77 7.12 2.44
N LEU A 494 -24.69 7.68 1.66
CA LEU A 494 -24.81 7.45 0.23
C LEU A 494 -24.88 8.79 -0.49
N VAL A 495 -24.00 9.01 -1.44
CA VAL A 495 -23.95 10.23 -2.24
C VAL A 495 -23.99 9.87 -3.72
N TYR A 496 -24.99 10.35 -4.42
CA TYR A 496 -25.05 10.23 -5.85
C TYR A 496 -24.15 11.27 -6.52
N ILE A 497 -23.28 10.83 -7.41
CA ILE A 497 -22.34 11.69 -8.15
C ILE A 497 -22.60 11.66 -9.67
N GLY A 498 -23.66 10.97 -10.10
CA GLY A 498 -24.08 10.94 -11.50
C GLY A 498 -24.86 12.18 -11.92
N THR A 499 -25.43 12.17 -13.15
CA THR A 499 -26.16 13.29 -13.72
C THR A 499 -27.61 12.95 -14.13
N GLY A 500 -28.05 11.72 -13.92
CA GLY A 500 -29.40 11.24 -14.22
C GLY A 500 -30.24 11.12 -12.96
N SER A 501 -31.44 10.54 -13.06
CA SER A 501 -32.27 10.18 -11.92
C SER A 501 -31.69 9.03 -11.15
N PHE A 502 -31.87 9.02 -9.83
CA PHE A 502 -31.29 8.10 -8.89
C PHE A 502 -32.32 7.43 -7.97
N ASP A 503 -32.23 6.13 -7.81
CA ASP A 503 -32.95 5.37 -6.80
C ASP A 503 -31.98 4.95 -5.67
N GLY A 504 -31.91 5.73 -4.60
CA GLY A 504 -31.04 5.50 -3.43
C GLY A 504 -31.75 4.80 -2.29
N ILE A 505 -31.21 3.69 -1.83
CA ILE A 505 -31.80 2.89 -0.76
C ILE A 505 -30.77 2.74 0.38
N GLY A 506 -31.17 3.14 1.58
CA GLY A 506 -30.40 2.96 2.80
C GLY A 506 -30.38 1.53 3.31
N ASN A 507 -30.06 1.39 4.60
CA ASN A 507 -30.05 0.11 5.31
C ASN A 507 -30.80 0.21 6.65
N ALA A 508 -30.42 -0.54 7.67
CA ALA A 508 -31.10 -0.49 8.99
C ALA A 508 -30.38 0.41 10.01
N LEU A 509 -29.37 1.17 9.60
CA LEU A 509 -28.65 2.14 10.42
C LEU A 509 -29.23 3.54 10.23
N VAL A 510 -28.73 4.50 10.98
CA VAL A 510 -28.95 5.92 10.71
C VAL A 510 -28.19 6.29 9.44
N ASN A 511 -28.89 6.56 8.36
CA ASN A 511 -28.30 6.88 7.07
C ASN A 511 -28.40 8.37 6.72
N THR A 512 -27.46 8.83 5.91
CA THR A 512 -27.57 10.09 5.16
C THR A 512 -27.55 9.77 3.69
N LEU A 513 -28.65 10.05 2.97
CA LEU A 513 -28.77 9.83 1.53
C LEU A 513 -28.82 11.17 0.83
N THR A 514 -28.04 11.32 -0.23
CA THR A 514 -28.00 12.54 -1.05
C THR A 514 -28.23 12.17 -2.51
N GLY A 515 -29.27 12.71 -3.10
CA GLY A 515 -29.60 12.62 -4.51
C GLY A 515 -28.79 13.61 -5.37
N GLY A 516 -29.32 13.98 -6.51
CA GLY A 516 -28.66 14.85 -7.49
C GLY A 516 -29.50 16.08 -7.89
N ASP A 517 -29.39 16.43 -9.16
CA ASP A 517 -30.16 17.57 -9.76
C ASP A 517 -31.36 17.10 -10.60
N GLN A 518 -31.74 15.85 -10.54
CA GLN A 518 -32.85 15.26 -11.30
C GLN A 518 -33.80 14.53 -10.35
N ASN A 519 -34.95 14.13 -10.88
CA ASN A 519 -36.00 13.45 -10.11
C ASN A 519 -35.51 12.15 -9.50
N ASP A 520 -35.31 12.13 -8.21
CA ASP A 520 -34.70 11.04 -7.45
C ASP A 520 -35.72 10.32 -6.54
N THR A 521 -35.42 9.09 -6.17
CA THR A 521 -36.19 8.35 -5.18
C THR A 521 -35.25 7.91 -4.06
N LEU A 522 -35.43 8.45 -2.87
CA LEU A 522 -34.61 8.12 -1.71
C LEU A 522 -35.42 7.39 -0.66
N LYS A 523 -34.90 6.26 -0.14
CA LYS A 523 -35.53 5.44 0.89
C LYS A 523 -34.56 5.16 2.02
N GLY A 524 -34.84 5.70 3.21
CA GLY A 524 -34.03 5.47 4.43
C GLY A 524 -34.14 4.06 4.98
N LEU A 525 -35.33 3.46 4.93
CA LEU A 525 -35.77 2.18 5.47
C LEU A 525 -35.97 2.19 6.99
N ALA A 526 -34.98 1.97 7.78
CA ALA A 526 -35.07 1.95 9.25
C ALA A 526 -33.85 2.65 9.83
N GLY A 527 -34.08 3.54 10.73
CA GLY A 527 -33.04 4.40 11.30
C GLY A 527 -33.65 5.71 11.73
N ASN A 528 -32.84 6.69 12.01
CA ASN A 528 -33.28 8.08 12.07
C ASN A 528 -32.53 8.81 10.94
N ASP A 529 -33.08 8.72 9.75
CA ASP A 529 -32.38 9.01 8.53
C ASP A 529 -32.43 10.48 8.12
N ILE A 530 -31.50 10.90 7.30
CA ILE A 530 -31.45 12.23 6.70
C ILE A 530 -31.41 12.07 5.19
N LEU A 531 -32.44 12.57 4.49
CA LEU A 531 -32.56 12.47 3.06
C LEU A 531 -32.50 13.87 2.44
N TYR A 532 -31.65 14.04 1.45
CA TYR A 532 -31.52 15.24 0.62
C TYR A 532 -31.86 14.88 -0.81
N GLY A 533 -32.99 15.35 -1.34
CA GLY A 533 -33.36 15.14 -2.75
C GLY A 533 -32.39 15.87 -3.67
N GLY A 534 -32.41 17.19 -3.58
CA GLY A 534 -31.50 18.05 -4.33
C GLY A 534 -32.24 18.97 -5.27
N GLY A 535 -32.32 18.63 -6.53
CA GLY A 535 -33.13 19.32 -7.50
C GLY A 535 -33.90 18.34 -8.38
N GLY A 536 -35.03 18.77 -8.93
CA GLY A 536 -35.98 17.89 -9.63
C GLY A 536 -37.11 17.49 -8.70
N ASP A 537 -38.12 16.81 -9.23
CA ASP A 537 -39.29 16.35 -8.45
C ASP A 537 -38.95 15.03 -7.76
N ASP A 538 -38.61 15.09 -6.51
CA ASP A 538 -38.06 13.97 -5.73
C ASP A 538 -39.12 13.21 -4.91
N VAL A 539 -38.82 11.95 -4.61
CA VAL A 539 -39.62 11.12 -3.69
C VAL A 539 -38.75 10.71 -2.53
N LEU A 540 -39.06 11.22 -1.32
CA LEU A 540 -38.32 10.95 -0.11
C LEU A 540 -39.18 10.12 0.87
N ASP A 541 -38.71 8.90 1.19
CA ASP A 541 -39.34 7.99 2.12
C ASP A 541 -38.34 7.66 3.25
N GLY A 542 -38.50 8.31 4.41
CA GLY A 542 -37.65 8.04 5.56
C GLY A 542 -37.79 6.62 6.10
N GLY A 543 -39.01 6.06 6.00
CA GLY A 543 -39.34 4.77 6.54
C GLY A 543 -39.53 4.78 8.04
N ALA A 544 -39.07 3.71 8.71
CA ALA A 544 -39.30 3.58 10.15
C ALA A 544 -38.24 4.31 10.97
N GLY A 545 -38.61 5.40 11.64
CA GLY A 545 -37.64 6.14 12.42
C GLY A 545 -38.15 7.49 12.92
N THR A 546 -37.22 8.39 13.06
CA THR A 546 -37.49 9.83 13.21
C THR A 546 -36.58 10.53 12.20
N ASP A 547 -37.15 10.81 11.05
CA ASP A 547 -36.37 11.11 9.87
C ASP A 547 -36.40 12.61 9.55
N LYS A 548 -35.41 13.06 8.80
CA LYS A 548 -35.34 14.42 8.30
C LYS A 548 -35.26 14.35 6.78
N MET A 549 -36.16 15.02 6.13
CA MET A 549 -36.28 15.02 4.68
C MET A 549 -36.22 16.46 4.15
N PHE A 550 -35.39 16.67 3.17
CA PHE A 550 -35.14 17.94 2.49
C PHE A 550 -35.27 17.67 0.98
N GLY A 551 -36.37 18.07 0.37
CA GLY A 551 -36.58 17.86 -1.06
C GLY A 551 -35.63 18.70 -1.88
N GLY A 552 -35.75 19.99 -1.70
CA GLY A 552 -34.86 20.94 -2.37
C GLY A 552 -35.54 21.81 -3.40
N ALA A 553 -35.25 21.66 -4.65
CA ALA A 553 -35.88 22.45 -5.69
C ALA A 553 -36.65 21.56 -6.67
N GLY A 554 -37.95 21.75 -6.81
CA GLY A 554 -38.85 20.94 -7.62
C GLY A 554 -40.11 20.58 -6.85
N ASP A 555 -41.04 19.87 -7.48
CA ASP A 555 -42.30 19.45 -6.83
C ASP A 555 -42.11 18.13 -6.12
N ASP A 556 -41.76 18.19 -4.82
CA ASP A 556 -41.27 17.04 -4.05
C ASP A 556 -42.39 16.27 -3.33
N THR A 557 -42.17 14.98 -3.14
CA THR A 557 -43.10 14.09 -2.44
C THR A 557 -42.44 13.45 -1.21
N TYR A 558 -43.03 13.64 -0.05
CA TYR A 558 -42.56 13.11 1.23
C TYR A 558 -43.51 12.05 1.76
N VAL A 559 -42.96 10.87 2.07
CA VAL A 559 -43.68 9.83 2.79
C VAL A 559 -43.42 9.99 4.30
N VAL A 560 -44.48 10.33 5.05
CA VAL A 560 -44.39 10.58 6.50
C VAL A 560 -45.22 9.54 7.23
N ASP A 561 -44.58 8.62 7.91
CA ASP A 561 -45.21 7.55 8.68
C ASP A 561 -45.11 7.72 10.21
N ASN A 562 -44.22 8.62 10.68
CA ASN A 562 -43.99 8.93 12.08
C ASN A 562 -44.25 10.42 12.37
N ALA A 563 -44.97 10.70 13.44
CA ALA A 563 -45.29 12.07 13.84
C ALA A 563 -44.09 12.94 14.28
N ARG A 564 -42.90 12.37 14.35
CA ARG A 564 -41.63 13.04 14.65
C ARG A 564 -40.77 13.30 13.44
N ASP A 565 -41.18 12.83 12.30
CA ASP A 565 -40.47 13.13 11.04
C ASP A 565 -40.54 14.63 10.79
N ILE A 566 -39.45 15.12 10.24
CA ILE A 566 -39.30 16.55 9.93
C ILE A 566 -39.10 16.69 8.44
N VAL A 567 -40.06 17.32 7.80
CA VAL A 567 -39.96 17.81 6.42
C VAL A 567 -39.54 19.26 6.48
N THR A 568 -38.59 19.65 5.68
CA THR A 568 -38.08 21.01 5.59
C THR A 568 -37.99 21.43 4.14
N GLU A 569 -38.69 22.50 3.80
CA GLU A 569 -38.71 23.10 2.46
C GLU A 569 -38.10 24.49 2.43
N GLY A 570 -37.61 24.83 1.26
CA GLY A 570 -37.14 26.18 0.92
C GLY A 570 -38.27 27.10 0.44
N VAL A 571 -38.08 28.40 0.57
CA VAL A 571 -39.06 29.38 0.08
C VAL A 571 -39.12 29.33 -1.44
N ASN A 572 -40.32 29.09 -1.99
CA ASN A 572 -40.60 28.90 -3.44
C ASN A 572 -39.74 27.75 -4.06
N ALA A 573 -39.54 26.71 -3.36
CA ALA A 573 -38.78 25.55 -3.82
C ALA A 573 -39.56 24.70 -4.82
N GLY A 574 -40.89 24.64 -4.70
CA GLY A 574 -41.77 23.88 -5.58
C GLY A 574 -43.23 23.90 -5.15
N THR A 575 -43.97 22.86 -5.48
CA THR A 575 -45.32 22.56 -5.00
C THR A 575 -45.28 21.17 -4.36
N ASP A 576 -45.09 21.14 -3.07
CA ASP A 576 -44.63 19.96 -2.34
C ASP A 576 -45.78 19.16 -1.72
N THR A 577 -45.63 17.85 -1.67
CA THR A 577 -46.69 16.92 -1.26
C THR A 577 -46.30 16.03 -0.13
N ILE A 578 -47.06 16.03 0.96
CA ILE A 578 -46.97 15.03 2.04
C ILE A 578 -47.92 13.88 1.73
N LEU A 579 -47.41 12.66 1.72
CA LEU A 579 -48.17 11.41 1.79
C LEU A 579 -48.06 10.85 3.20
N THR A 580 -49.20 10.65 3.90
CA THR A 580 -49.14 10.16 5.29
C THR A 580 -50.22 9.13 5.62
N THR A 581 -49.90 8.22 6.52
CA THR A 581 -50.83 7.30 7.19
C THR A 581 -51.20 7.75 8.61
N LEU A 582 -50.65 8.85 9.08
CA LEU A 582 -50.85 9.37 10.43
C LEU A 582 -52.28 9.89 10.61
N ARG A 583 -52.88 9.61 11.75
CA ARG A 583 -54.25 10.06 12.06
C ARG A 583 -54.34 11.55 12.41
N SER A 584 -53.24 12.23 12.52
CA SER A 584 -53.19 13.69 12.66
C SER A 584 -51.90 14.19 12.09
N TYR A 585 -51.97 15.15 11.19
CA TYR A 585 -50.84 15.84 10.61
C TYR A 585 -51.11 17.32 10.39
N THR A 586 -50.10 18.14 10.49
CA THR A 586 -50.16 19.57 10.20
C THR A 586 -49.02 19.90 9.25
N LEU A 587 -49.30 20.49 8.10
CA LEU A 587 -48.29 20.90 7.10
C LEU A 587 -47.26 21.83 7.73
N GLY A 588 -46.01 21.61 7.43
CA GLY A 588 -44.91 22.52 7.69
C GLY A 588 -45.05 23.83 6.87
N ALA A 589 -44.18 24.79 7.13
CA ALA A 589 -44.05 25.95 6.29
C ALA A 589 -43.59 25.55 4.88
N GLU A 590 -43.99 26.27 3.85
CA GLU A 590 -43.59 26.07 2.45
C GLU A 590 -43.95 24.69 1.87
N VAL A 591 -44.98 23.99 2.43
CA VAL A 591 -45.52 22.73 1.86
C VAL A 591 -47.00 22.99 1.50
N GLU A 592 -47.42 22.65 0.29
CA GLU A 592 -48.74 22.96 -0.24
C GLU A 592 -49.73 21.80 -0.13
N ASN A 593 -49.29 20.55 -0.32
CA ASN A 593 -50.20 19.45 -0.46
C ASN A 593 -50.11 18.41 0.66
N LEU A 594 -51.25 17.88 1.06
CA LEU A 594 -51.34 16.75 1.98
C LEU A 594 -52.34 15.71 1.44
N THR A 595 -51.90 14.50 1.28
CA THR A 595 -52.75 13.36 0.91
C THR A 595 -52.65 12.27 2.00
N PHE A 596 -53.78 11.94 2.60
CA PHE A 596 -53.87 10.80 3.51
C PHE A 596 -54.06 9.50 2.70
N VAL A 597 -53.11 8.59 2.86
CA VAL A 597 -53.12 7.29 2.16
C VAL A 597 -53.54 6.14 3.08
N GLY A 598 -53.97 6.42 4.30
CA GLY A 598 -54.47 5.44 5.27
C GLY A 598 -55.93 5.07 5.05
N THR A 599 -56.49 4.19 5.88
CA THR A 599 -57.88 3.70 5.81
C THR A 599 -58.80 4.15 6.90
N GLY A 600 -58.39 5.06 7.75
CA GLY A 600 -59.15 5.54 8.89
C GLY A 600 -59.35 7.05 8.87
N ALA A 601 -59.91 7.61 9.92
CA ALA A 601 -60.08 9.05 10.04
C ALA A 601 -58.74 9.80 10.24
N ILE A 602 -58.55 10.92 9.54
CA ILE A 602 -57.46 11.85 9.74
C ILE A 602 -57.97 13.19 10.29
N LYS A 603 -57.11 13.83 11.10
CA LYS A 603 -57.19 15.26 11.34
C LYS A 603 -56.03 15.95 10.61
N ALA A 604 -56.31 16.56 9.48
CA ALA A 604 -55.33 17.23 8.65
C ALA A 604 -55.48 18.77 8.78
N ASN A 605 -54.33 19.41 8.94
CA ASN A 605 -54.29 20.88 8.99
C ASN A 605 -53.28 21.39 7.93
N GLY A 606 -53.68 22.40 7.21
CA GLY A 606 -52.82 23.14 6.30
C GLY A 606 -51.89 24.14 7.03
N ASN A 607 -51.46 25.13 6.30
CA ASN A 607 -50.63 26.24 6.78
C ASN A 607 -51.16 27.62 6.33
N ALA A 608 -50.35 28.54 5.91
CA ALA A 608 -50.77 29.85 5.45
C ALA A 608 -50.67 30.01 3.89
N LEU A 609 -50.36 28.94 3.19
CA LEU A 609 -50.29 28.89 1.72
C LEU A 609 -51.60 28.34 1.15
N ASP A 610 -51.76 28.42 -0.17
CA ASP A 610 -52.86 27.79 -0.89
C ASP A 610 -52.66 26.26 -0.86
N ASN A 611 -53.34 25.52 0.00
CA ASN A 611 -53.15 24.10 0.21
C ASN A 611 -54.15 23.22 -0.54
N VAL A 612 -53.70 22.03 -0.97
CA VAL A 612 -54.59 20.93 -1.41
C VAL A 612 -54.53 19.82 -0.35
N ILE A 613 -55.63 19.56 0.33
CA ILE A 613 -55.71 18.56 1.40
C ILE A 613 -56.76 17.50 1.05
N THR A 614 -56.30 16.23 0.93
CA THR A 614 -57.15 15.07 0.64
C THR A 614 -57.25 14.14 1.82
N GLY A 615 -58.46 13.94 2.40
CA GLY A 615 -58.73 13.08 3.55
C GLY A 615 -58.81 11.58 3.22
N GLY A 616 -59.40 11.24 2.08
CA GLY A 616 -59.47 9.85 1.59
C GLY A 616 -60.73 9.13 2.03
N ALA A 617 -60.59 8.02 2.77
CA ALA A 617 -61.71 7.26 3.27
C ALA A 617 -61.72 7.26 4.80
N GLY A 618 -62.80 7.71 5.37
CA GLY A 618 -62.90 7.84 6.85
C GLY A 618 -63.83 8.98 7.23
N ASN A 619 -63.86 9.34 8.50
CA ASN A 619 -64.55 10.54 8.93
C ASN A 619 -63.52 11.58 9.28
N ASP A 620 -63.17 12.40 8.32
CA ASP A 620 -62.02 13.25 8.36
C ASP A 620 -62.32 14.63 8.91
N THR A 621 -61.32 15.31 9.41
CA THR A 621 -61.40 16.71 9.79
C THR A 621 -60.27 17.45 9.10
N LEU A 622 -60.60 18.23 8.09
CA LEU A 622 -59.69 18.98 7.25
C LEU A 622 -59.79 20.48 7.58
N SER A 623 -58.64 21.13 7.75
CA SER A 623 -58.62 22.58 7.99
C SER A 623 -57.51 23.19 7.16
N GLY A 624 -57.87 24.18 6.30
CA GLY A 624 -56.93 24.88 5.43
C GLY A 624 -56.09 25.94 6.19
N TYR A 625 -56.69 26.63 7.14
CA TYR A 625 -56.21 27.80 7.88
C TYR A 625 -56.21 29.08 7.06
N GLY A 626 -55.32 29.30 6.18
CA GLY A 626 -55.23 30.53 5.40
C GLY A 626 -54.53 30.28 4.09
N GLY A 627 -54.84 31.07 3.09
CA GLY A 627 -54.58 30.78 1.69
C GLY A 627 -55.87 30.42 0.97
N ASN A 628 -55.85 30.19 -0.33
CA ASN A 628 -57.02 29.72 -1.07
C ASN A 628 -56.94 28.19 -1.20
N ASP A 629 -57.55 27.52 -0.25
CA ASP A 629 -57.34 26.07 -0.06
C ASP A 629 -58.29 25.21 -0.88
N HIS A 630 -57.89 24.03 -1.26
CA HIS A 630 -58.75 22.99 -1.84
C HIS A 630 -58.82 21.79 -0.89
N LEU A 631 -59.93 21.65 -0.15
CA LEU A 631 -60.15 20.55 0.80
C LEU A 631 -61.04 19.51 0.16
N ILE A 632 -60.60 18.24 0.16
CA ILE A 632 -61.29 17.08 -0.41
C ILE A 632 -61.51 16.06 0.71
N GLY A 633 -62.71 15.91 1.22
CA GLY A 633 -63.06 14.95 2.30
C GLY A 633 -62.84 13.53 1.82
N GLY A 634 -63.62 13.09 0.83
CA GLY A 634 -63.56 11.76 0.22
C GLY A 634 -64.78 10.92 0.58
N ASP A 635 -64.56 9.66 1.01
CA ASP A 635 -65.67 8.85 1.55
C ASP A 635 -65.77 9.02 3.04
N GLY A 636 -66.96 9.36 3.57
CA GLY A 636 -67.08 9.42 5.04
C GLY A 636 -68.04 10.44 5.56
N LYS A 637 -67.85 10.87 6.79
CA LYS A 637 -68.56 11.99 7.38
C LYS A 637 -67.54 13.04 7.77
N ASP A 638 -67.27 13.89 6.86
CA ASP A 638 -66.12 14.78 6.93
C ASP A 638 -66.48 16.18 7.50
N ILE A 639 -65.51 16.79 8.10
CA ILE A 639 -65.63 18.17 8.55
C ILE A 639 -64.57 18.96 7.82
N LEU A 640 -65.02 19.88 6.99
CA LEU A 640 -64.13 20.73 6.19
C LEU A 640 -64.22 22.18 6.75
N ILE A 641 -63.08 22.74 7.00
CA ILE A 641 -62.90 24.10 7.53
C ILE A 641 -61.88 24.78 6.62
N GLY A 642 -62.36 25.59 5.68
CA GLY A 642 -61.46 26.31 4.77
C GLY A 642 -60.51 27.21 5.52
N GLY A 643 -61.00 28.15 6.22
CA GLY A 643 -60.25 29.14 6.97
C GLY A 643 -60.32 30.50 6.33
N ALA A 644 -59.22 31.22 6.29
CA ALA A 644 -59.18 32.54 5.72
C ALA A 644 -58.65 32.51 4.31
N GLY A 645 -59.49 32.81 3.33
CA GLY A 645 -59.16 32.78 1.90
C GLY A 645 -60.38 32.61 1.04
N ALA A 646 -60.20 32.21 -0.19
CA ALA A 646 -61.27 31.81 -1.11
C ALA A 646 -61.16 30.29 -1.34
N ASP A 647 -61.74 29.49 -0.47
CA ASP A 647 -61.50 28.07 -0.40
C ASP A 647 -62.45 27.27 -1.30
N THR A 648 -62.01 26.14 -1.76
CA THR A 648 -62.77 25.16 -2.52
C THR A 648 -63.00 23.93 -1.66
N LEU A 649 -64.21 23.64 -1.28
CA LEU A 649 -64.55 22.56 -0.36
C LEU A 649 -65.36 21.48 -1.10
N THR A 650 -64.83 20.27 -1.13
CA THR A 650 -65.45 19.09 -1.72
C THR A 650 -65.66 18.03 -0.65
N GLY A 651 -66.87 17.78 -0.25
CA GLY A 651 -67.20 16.80 0.85
C GLY A 651 -66.94 15.36 0.41
N GLY A 652 -67.38 15.00 -0.79
CA GLY A 652 -67.35 13.64 -1.31
C GLY A 652 -68.60 12.85 -1.03
N ALA A 653 -68.44 11.57 -0.71
CA ALA A 653 -69.57 10.69 -0.41
C ALA A 653 -69.79 10.58 1.10
N GLY A 654 -70.99 10.97 1.55
CA GLY A 654 -71.32 10.81 2.96
C GLY A 654 -72.22 11.90 3.52
N ALA A 655 -72.08 12.16 4.80
CA ALA A 655 -72.84 13.21 5.47
C ALA A 655 -71.87 14.23 6.03
N ASP A 656 -71.51 15.22 5.20
CA ASP A 656 -70.40 16.10 5.44
C ASP A 656 -70.78 17.44 6.11
N VAL A 657 -69.85 18.03 6.75
CA VAL A 657 -70.02 19.29 7.48
C VAL A 657 -69.04 20.35 6.96
N PHE A 658 -69.57 21.37 6.31
CA PHE A 658 -68.82 22.53 5.88
C PHE A 658 -68.91 23.58 6.99
N ARG A 659 -67.79 23.77 7.72
CA ARG A 659 -67.80 24.59 8.95
C ARG A 659 -67.09 25.91 8.72
N PHE A 660 -67.72 26.96 9.19
CA PHE A 660 -67.20 28.32 9.24
C PHE A 660 -67.12 28.81 10.66
N SER A 661 -65.94 29.20 11.07
CA SER A 661 -65.61 29.51 12.47
C SER A 661 -65.45 31.01 12.75
N ALA A 662 -65.20 31.80 11.70
CA ALA A 662 -65.07 33.24 11.77
C ALA A 662 -65.67 33.91 10.53
N LEU A 663 -66.12 35.15 10.60
CA LEU A 663 -66.64 35.90 9.45
C LEU A 663 -65.61 36.10 8.35
N ASN A 664 -64.33 36.06 8.69
CA ASN A 664 -63.24 36.14 7.74
C ASN A 664 -62.98 34.85 6.96
N ASP A 665 -63.59 33.73 7.39
CA ASP A 665 -63.41 32.46 6.71
C ASP A 665 -63.98 32.51 5.27
N SER A 666 -65.05 33.27 5.08
CA SER A 666 -65.64 33.49 3.74
C SER A 666 -66.30 34.90 3.70
N ASN A 667 -65.55 35.88 3.32
CA ASN A 667 -65.98 37.29 3.38
C ASN A 667 -66.22 37.94 2.01
N THR A 668 -66.62 39.20 1.97
CA THR A 668 -66.98 39.90 0.75
C THR A 668 -65.86 40.11 -0.27
N LEU A 669 -64.61 39.83 0.09
CA LEU A 669 -63.42 39.92 -0.81
C LEU A 669 -62.97 38.53 -1.28
N SER A 670 -63.33 37.48 -0.53
CA SER A 670 -62.90 36.09 -0.81
C SER A 670 -64.02 35.16 -0.32
N TYR A 671 -64.84 34.67 -1.28
CA TYR A 671 -65.91 33.73 -0.97
C TYR A 671 -65.44 32.29 -1.19
N ASP A 672 -65.77 31.42 -0.24
CA ASP A 672 -65.61 30.00 -0.38
C ASP A 672 -66.62 29.39 -1.34
N THR A 673 -66.25 28.25 -1.90
CA THR A 673 -67.08 27.47 -2.80
C THR A 673 -67.20 26.02 -2.30
N ILE A 674 -68.43 25.61 -2.01
CA ILE A 674 -68.75 24.18 -1.81
C ILE A 674 -69.17 23.59 -3.15
N THR A 675 -68.47 22.54 -3.57
CA THR A 675 -68.56 22.03 -4.95
C THR A 675 -69.64 20.97 -5.16
N ASP A 676 -69.97 20.17 -4.12
CA ASP A 676 -70.72 18.94 -4.22
C ASP A 676 -71.79 18.76 -3.11
N PHE A 677 -72.22 19.79 -2.41
CA PHE A 677 -73.20 19.74 -1.37
C PHE A 677 -74.41 18.91 -1.71
N ASN A 678 -74.71 17.83 -0.98
CA ASN A 678 -75.77 16.88 -1.20
C ASN A 678 -76.68 16.74 0.03
N ALA A 679 -77.82 17.44 0.05
CA ALA A 679 -78.79 17.37 1.12
C ALA A 679 -79.39 15.95 1.31
N ALA A 680 -79.33 15.07 0.28
CA ALA A 680 -79.84 13.69 0.38
C ALA A 680 -78.87 12.78 1.18
N GLU A 681 -77.57 13.11 1.20
CA GLU A 681 -76.57 12.47 2.01
C GLU A 681 -76.47 13.06 3.44
N LEU A 682 -77.30 14.06 3.73
CA LEU A 682 -77.40 14.75 5.00
C LEU A 682 -76.29 15.77 5.30
N ASP A 683 -75.71 16.32 4.27
CA ASP A 683 -74.71 17.39 4.43
C ASP A 683 -75.23 18.60 5.20
N LYS A 684 -74.31 19.25 5.88
CA LYS A 684 -74.56 20.41 6.75
C LYS A 684 -73.63 21.55 6.47
N ILE A 685 -74.12 22.75 6.61
CA ILE A 685 -73.36 23.97 6.74
C ILE A 685 -73.41 24.40 8.23
N ASP A 686 -72.25 24.37 8.88
CA ASP A 686 -72.16 24.68 10.29
C ASP A 686 -71.68 26.12 10.50
N LEU A 687 -72.62 26.97 10.90
CA LEU A 687 -72.41 28.38 11.20
C LEU A 687 -72.51 28.64 12.72
N SER A 688 -72.61 27.60 13.52
CA SER A 688 -72.85 27.68 14.98
C SER A 688 -71.76 28.40 15.76
N GLN A 689 -70.57 28.56 15.17
CA GLN A 689 -69.45 29.31 15.75
C GLN A 689 -69.47 30.79 15.40
N LEU A 690 -70.24 31.17 14.39
CA LEU A 690 -70.37 32.55 13.96
C LEU A 690 -71.39 33.33 14.79
N ASP A 691 -71.03 34.50 15.21
CA ASP A 691 -71.95 35.40 15.87
C ASP A 691 -72.85 36.13 14.87
N ALA A 692 -74.10 35.75 14.81
CA ALA A 692 -75.08 36.31 13.88
C ALA A 692 -75.42 37.77 14.14
N ASN A 693 -75.00 38.35 15.28
CA ASN A 693 -75.27 39.75 15.57
C ASN A 693 -74.14 40.42 16.33
N ALA A 694 -73.20 41.00 15.61
CA ALA A 694 -71.99 41.64 16.15
C ALA A 694 -72.32 42.84 17.10
N GLY A 695 -73.53 43.33 17.10
CA GLY A 695 -73.98 44.38 18.03
C GLY A 695 -74.52 43.90 19.36
N ALA A 696 -74.73 42.60 19.58
CA ALA A 696 -75.23 41.99 20.77
C ALA A 696 -74.13 41.26 21.57
N ARG A 697 -74.33 40.99 22.85
CA ARG A 697 -73.36 40.22 23.68
C ARG A 697 -73.63 38.73 23.54
N GLY A 698 -72.58 37.99 23.33
CA GLY A 698 -72.61 36.50 23.19
C GLY A 698 -72.79 36.06 21.75
N ASN A 699 -72.73 34.74 21.48
CA ASN A 699 -73.00 34.22 20.19
C ASN A 699 -74.52 34.05 19.97
N GLN A 700 -75.03 34.65 18.87
CA GLN A 700 -76.44 34.53 18.43
C GLN A 700 -76.57 33.61 17.28
N ALA A 701 -77.68 32.89 17.18
CA ALA A 701 -77.99 32.01 16.04
C ALA A 701 -78.53 32.81 14.85
N PHE A 702 -78.20 32.37 13.66
CA PHE A 702 -78.74 32.92 12.40
C PHE A 702 -80.23 32.55 12.27
N SER A 703 -80.97 33.45 11.60
CA SER A 703 -82.36 33.26 11.14
C SER A 703 -82.38 33.03 9.65
N PHE A 704 -82.57 31.77 9.22
CA PHE A 704 -82.68 31.46 7.78
C PHE A 704 -83.99 31.99 7.17
N ILE A 705 -83.92 32.86 6.20
CA ILE A 705 -85.05 33.57 5.60
C ILE A 705 -85.36 33.02 4.18
N GLY A 706 -84.78 31.87 3.78
CA GLY A 706 -84.93 31.29 2.43
C GLY A 706 -84.27 32.16 1.36
N ALA A 707 -84.93 32.39 0.27
CA ALA A 707 -84.45 33.23 -0.87
C ALA A 707 -84.87 34.70 -0.75
N ALA A 708 -85.33 35.13 0.44
CA ALA A 708 -85.74 36.51 0.66
C ALA A 708 -84.54 37.48 0.74
N SER A 709 -84.72 38.76 0.30
CA SER A 709 -83.69 39.77 0.58
C SER A 709 -83.65 40.18 2.02
N PHE A 710 -82.50 40.65 2.50
CA PHE A 710 -82.27 41.14 3.86
C PHE A 710 -83.23 42.32 4.16
N THR A 711 -83.66 42.35 5.39
CA THR A 711 -84.61 43.37 5.84
C THR A 711 -84.00 44.45 6.69
N GLY A 712 -82.66 44.45 6.85
CA GLY A 712 -81.93 45.33 7.82
C GLY A 712 -82.03 44.90 9.25
N VAL A 713 -82.23 43.61 9.46
CA VAL A 713 -82.15 42.98 10.80
C VAL A 713 -80.97 42.11 10.90
N ALA A 714 -80.07 42.36 11.85
CA ALA A 714 -78.83 41.54 12.04
C ALA A 714 -79.19 40.08 12.33
N GLY A 715 -78.37 39.16 11.78
CA GLY A 715 -78.48 37.72 11.93
C GLY A 715 -79.36 37.03 10.90
N GLN A 716 -79.69 37.68 9.79
CA GLN A 716 -80.41 37.06 8.69
C GLN A 716 -79.49 36.26 7.77
N LEU A 717 -79.87 35.02 7.41
CA LEU A 717 -79.21 34.13 6.49
C LEU A 717 -80.11 33.89 5.26
N SER A 718 -79.64 34.15 4.05
CA SER A 718 -80.40 34.01 2.80
C SER A 718 -79.65 33.09 1.83
N PHE A 719 -80.38 32.28 1.05
CA PHE A 719 -79.80 31.45 -0.04
C PHE A 719 -80.53 31.70 -1.33
N SER A 720 -79.87 32.22 -2.32
CA SER A 720 -80.44 32.51 -3.66
C SER A 720 -79.41 32.28 -4.77
N ASN A 721 -79.83 31.60 -5.83
CA ASN A 721 -79.03 31.38 -7.06
C ASN A 721 -77.66 30.69 -6.72
N GLY A 722 -77.63 29.74 -5.81
CA GLY A 722 -76.41 29.06 -5.45
C GLY A 722 -75.50 29.82 -4.47
N PHE A 723 -75.92 30.98 -4.00
CA PHE A 723 -75.15 31.79 -3.07
C PHE A 723 -75.84 31.90 -1.71
N LEU A 724 -75.15 31.47 -0.68
CA LEU A 724 -75.53 31.66 0.70
C LEU A 724 -74.93 32.99 1.19
N SER A 725 -75.72 33.83 1.80
CA SER A 725 -75.28 35.12 2.34
C SER A 725 -75.86 35.43 3.73
N ALA A 726 -75.12 36.17 4.52
CA ALA A 726 -75.54 36.58 5.87
C ALA A 726 -75.30 38.07 6.11
N ASP A 727 -76.27 38.72 6.76
CA ASP A 727 -76.19 40.11 7.25
C ASP A 727 -76.06 40.03 8.79
N VAL A 728 -74.86 40.27 9.35
CA VAL A 728 -74.56 40.20 10.79
C VAL A 728 -74.62 41.54 11.50
N ASN A 729 -74.64 42.65 10.76
CA ASN A 729 -74.63 44.00 11.31
C ASN A 729 -75.96 44.71 11.16
N GLY A 730 -76.90 44.18 10.31
CA GLY A 730 -78.25 44.74 10.10
C GLY A 730 -78.27 45.94 9.14
N ASP A 731 -77.33 46.09 8.25
CA ASP A 731 -77.26 47.16 7.26
C ASP A 731 -77.88 46.79 5.90
N GLY A 732 -78.29 45.51 5.76
CA GLY A 732 -78.96 44.99 4.55
C GLY A 732 -78.01 44.55 3.43
N ALA A 733 -76.67 44.58 3.70
CA ALA A 733 -75.65 44.04 2.82
C ALA A 733 -75.19 42.68 3.33
N SER A 734 -74.42 41.93 2.53
CA SER A 734 -73.84 40.67 2.94
C SER A 734 -72.45 40.90 3.61
N ASP A 735 -72.29 40.44 4.83
CA ASP A 735 -71.01 40.46 5.57
C ASP A 735 -70.27 39.12 5.41
N PHE A 736 -70.97 38.03 5.10
CA PHE A 736 -70.47 36.68 4.92
C PHE A 736 -71.18 36.01 3.72
N GLY A 737 -70.49 35.15 2.94
CA GLY A 737 -71.13 34.45 1.85
C GLY A 737 -70.34 33.21 1.39
N VAL A 738 -71.10 32.24 0.84
CA VAL A 738 -70.51 31.00 0.32
C VAL A 738 -71.22 30.61 -0.98
N TRP A 739 -70.46 30.30 -2.01
CA TRP A 739 -70.99 29.67 -3.23
C TRP A 739 -71.26 28.18 -2.96
N ILE A 740 -72.44 27.69 -3.31
CA ILE A 740 -72.79 26.28 -3.21
C ILE A 740 -73.23 25.83 -4.60
N LEU A 741 -72.34 25.11 -5.28
CA LEU A 741 -72.53 24.73 -6.66
C LEU A 741 -73.66 23.69 -6.79
N ASN A 742 -74.42 23.76 -7.91
CA ASN A 742 -75.43 22.80 -8.30
C ASN A 742 -76.61 22.67 -7.29
N VAL A 743 -76.77 23.57 -6.34
CA VAL A 743 -77.87 23.64 -5.40
C VAL A 743 -78.80 24.79 -5.72
N THR A 744 -80.07 24.49 -5.83
CA THR A 744 -81.11 25.49 -6.17
C THR A 744 -81.92 25.97 -4.98
N SER A 745 -81.99 25.21 -3.92
CA SER A 745 -82.73 25.56 -2.71
C SER A 745 -82.16 24.86 -1.46
N LEU A 746 -82.18 25.52 -0.33
CA LEU A 746 -81.85 25.00 0.98
C LEU A 746 -83.02 25.25 1.94
N THR A 747 -83.03 24.49 3.04
CA THR A 747 -83.96 24.69 4.15
C THR A 747 -83.20 24.83 5.44
N ALA A 748 -83.81 25.29 6.51
CA ALA A 748 -83.14 25.38 7.81
C ALA A 748 -82.57 24.04 8.34
N ALA A 749 -83.03 22.90 7.79
CA ALA A 749 -82.55 21.62 8.18
C ALA A 749 -81.11 21.30 7.73
N GLN A 750 -80.56 22.01 6.72
CA GLN A 750 -79.20 21.85 6.25
C GLN A 750 -78.15 22.65 7.05
N PHE A 751 -78.61 23.48 8.00
CA PHE A 751 -77.73 24.34 8.78
C PHE A 751 -77.64 23.90 10.26
N TRP A 752 -76.45 24.13 10.85
CA TRP A 752 -76.30 24.28 12.28
C TRP A 752 -76.03 25.79 12.51
N LEU A 753 -76.99 26.41 13.24
CA LEU A 753 -77.01 27.87 13.38
C LEU A 753 -76.73 28.27 14.81
#